data_1e82eb0ce5d500ceb86dd10e4234f3bd
#
_entry.id   1e82eb0ce5d500ceb86dd10e4234f3bd
#
_cell.length_a   1.000
_cell.length_b   1.000
_cell.length_c   1.000
_cell.angle_alpha   90.00
_cell.angle_beta   90.00
_cell.angle_gamma   90.00
#
_symmetry.space_group_name_H-M   'P 1'
#
loop_
_entity.id
_entity.type
_entity.pdbx_description
1 polymer ?
#
loop_
_entity_poly.entity_id
_entity_poly.type
_entity_poly.pdbx_seq_one_letter_code
_entity_poly.pdbx_strand_id
1 'polypeptide(L)'
;TPVAAPSYIEPYQGAATGVGGILRDVFTMGARPVANLNSIRFGSPNHEKTKYLLNGVVSGIGGYGNCIGVPTVGGETEFDECYNGNILVNAMNIGIAKKNKVFYSIASGIGNPVVYVGSKTGRDGIHGATMASAEFDEDSESKKPTVQVGDPFTEKLLLEACLELMQKKSIVSIQDMGAAGLTSSSIEMASKGDLGIKINLNLIPCRENNMTPYEIMLSESQERMLMVLKKGKEKEAQKIFEKWGLDFAIIGQLTNSKKLELEFNKKNVCSIPIHSLGDNAPKYKRDYITYNYPKIINHDSDIEKLDIKDSLIKILSHYNYSKKSWVWEQYDHMVMTDTIQKPGGDSAVVRYHGKNKGIAATVDCVPRYCKAHPKSGAMQAVCETWRNLISVGAQPIAITNCLNFGNPEKKEIMGQFVDSINGMKEACEALNYPVISGNVSLYNETNGIAIYPTPTIGGVGLLKNINNMMTFNFKNTDNIIAVIGETSGHLSQSALIYDVIGDKKGPPPQINLKEEKKNGLFVSDLIKSKLVTAVHDISHGGIIVTLAEMCMASNIGAKIKVSGSNNEKIKYLFSEDQARYLIEINKKNFEKVKKIAKNKSIKIDIIGKTQSEIFEIENNFKISVKELKTKNESWFKNYNKN
;
A
#
# COMPACT_ATOMS: atom_id res chain seq x y z
N THR A 1 -4.01 4.38 -4.28
CA THR A 1 -5.11 5.38 -4.32
C THR A 1 -6.03 5.14 -3.14
N PRO A 2 -6.41 6.17 -2.38
CA PRO A 2 -7.37 6.05 -1.29
C PRO A 2 -8.80 6.10 -1.84
N VAL A 3 -9.67 5.27 -1.29
CA VAL A 3 -11.11 5.26 -1.57
C VAL A 3 -11.92 5.23 -0.26
N ALA A 4 -11.47 6.01 0.71
CA ALA A 4 -12.04 6.04 2.06
C ALA A 4 -13.54 6.38 2.07
N ALA A 5 -13.92 7.53 1.50
CA ALA A 5 -15.29 8.01 1.50
C ALA A 5 -16.27 7.05 0.79
N PRO A 6 -16.05 6.65 -0.47
CA PRO A 6 -16.90 5.67 -1.13
C PRO A 6 -16.99 4.34 -0.38
N SER A 7 -15.87 3.85 0.19
CA SER A 7 -15.84 2.57 0.91
C SER A 7 -16.56 2.59 2.26
N TYR A 8 -16.72 3.75 2.89
CA TYR A 8 -17.51 3.86 4.12
C TYR A 8 -19.02 3.79 3.84
N ILE A 9 -19.45 4.33 2.69
CA ILE A 9 -20.86 4.36 2.26
C ILE A 9 -21.27 3.04 1.62
N GLU A 10 -20.49 2.58 0.64
CA GLU A 10 -20.68 1.32 -0.10
C GLU A 10 -19.35 0.55 -0.14
N PRO A 11 -19.05 -0.25 0.90
CA PRO A 11 -17.71 -0.81 1.09
C PRO A 11 -17.27 -1.74 -0.04
N TYR A 12 -18.19 -2.47 -0.65
CA TYR A 12 -17.87 -3.32 -1.80
C TYR A 12 -17.48 -2.48 -3.02
N GLN A 13 -18.35 -1.57 -3.45
CA GLN A 13 -18.13 -0.77 -4.67
C GLN A 13 -16.98 0.22 -4.51
N GLY A 14 -16.88 0.88 -3.35
CA GLY A 14 -15.76 1.79 -3.09
C GLY A 14 -14.41 1.09 -3.16
N ALA A 15 -14.28 -0.07 -2.53
CA ALA A 15 -13.04 -0.84 -2.58
C ALA A 15 -12.76 -1.43 -3.98
N ALA A 16 -13.77 -1.93 -4.66
CA ALA A 16 -13.67 -2.46 -6.02
C ALA A 16 -13.16 -1.39 -7.00
N THR A 17 -13.77 -0.21 -6.99
CA THR A 17 -13.35 0.90 -7.87
C THR A 17 -11.98 1.45 -7.53
N GLY A 18 -11.55 1.35 -6.27
CA GLY A 18 -10.19 1.67 -5.88
C GLY A 18 -9.14 0.76 -6.52
N VAL A 19 -9.41 -0.54 -6.55
CA VAL A 19 -8.55 -1.50 -7.25
C VAL A 19 -8.56 -1.25 -8.75
N GLY A 20 -9.74 -1.04 -9.36
CA GLY A 20 -9.87 -0.76 -10.79
C GLY A 20 -9.14 0.51 -11.21
N GLY A 21 -9.32 1.61 -10.48
CA GLY A 21 -8.67 2.89 -10.78
C GLY A 21 -7.14 2.79 -10.82
N ILE A 22 -6.52 2.12 -9.83
CA ILE A 22 -5.07 1.99 -9.80
C ILE A 22 -4.54 1.03 -10.88
N LEU A 23 -5.31 0.02 -11.28
CA LEU A 23 -4.97 -0.85 -12.40
C LEU A 23 -4.97 -0.07 -13.71
N ARG A 24 -5.98 0.80 -13.94
CA ARG A 24 -6.05 1.67 -15.13
C ARG A 24 -4.85 2.59 -15.23
N ASP A 25 -4.44 3.23 -14.13
CA ASP A 25 -3.24 4.08 -14.08
C ASP A 25 -1.99 3.33 -14.58
N VAL A 26 -1.86 2.06 -14.21
CA VAL A 26 -0.70 1.25 -14.58
C VAL A 26 -0.74 0.85 -16.05
N PHE A 27 -1.85 0.32 -16.57
CA PHE A 27 -1.87 -0.10 -17.97
C PHE A 27 -2.00 1.07 -18.97
N THR A 28 -2.48 2.24 -18.53
CA THR A 28 -2.42 3.48 -19.32
C THR A 28 -0.99 3.83 -19.72
N MET A 29 0.00 3.52 -18.89
CA MET A 29 1.42 3.71 -19.19
C MET A 29 2.01 2.64 -20.13
N GLY A 30 1.25 1.65 -20.55
CA GLY A 30 1.73 0.50 -21.35
C GLY A 30 2.33 -0.61 -20.50
N ALA A 31 2.15 -0.58 -19.19
CA ALA A 31 2.60 -1.60 -18.28
C ALA A 31 1.51 -2.66 -18.07
N ARG A 32 1.87 -3.93 -18.14
CA ARG A 32 0.96 -5.02 -17.75
C ARG A 32 0.95 -5.15 -16.23
N PRO A 33 -0.20 -5.01 -15.58
CA PRO A 33 -0.36 -5.28 -14.15
C PRO A 33 0.03 -6.72 -13.81
N VAL A 34 0.80 -6.93 -12.73
CA VAL A 34 1.30 -8.25 -12.31
C VAL A 34 1.10 -8.54 -10.83
N ALA A 35 0.83 -7.53 -10.01
CA ALA A 35 0.59 -7.70 -8.58
C ALA A 35 -0.22 -6.54 -7.99
N ASN A 36 -1.16 -6.89 -7.09
CA ASN A 36 -1.88 -5.97 -6.22
C ASN A 36 -1.47 -6.17 -4.77
N LEU A 37 -1.44 -5.08 -3.99
CA LEU A 37 -1.33 -5.05 -2.55
C LEU A 37 -2.31 -4.01 -2.01
N ASN A 38 -2.73 -4.16 -0.75
CA ASN A 38 -3.64 -3.21 -0.12
C ASN A 38 -3.21 -2.91 1.32
N SER A 39 -3.34 -1.66 1.73
CA SER A 39 -3.27 -1.26 3.13
C SER A 39 -4.66 -0.79 3.55
N ILE A 40 -5.32 -1.57 4.40
CA ILE A 40 -6.71 -1.33 4.81
C ILE A 40 -6.80 -1.13 6.33
N ARG A 41 -7.51 -0.08 6.73
CA ARG A 41 -7.63 0.32 8.14
C ARG A 41 -9.08 0.54 8.51
N PHE A 42 -9.46 -0.05 9.62
CA PHE A 42 -10.84 -0.05 10.11
C PHE A 42 -10.90 0.50 11.53
N GLY A 43 -12.08 0.92 11.95
CA GLY A 43 -12.37 1.29 13.32
C GLY A 43 -12.15 0.13 14.31
N SER A 44 -12.38 0.37 15.59
CA SER A 44 -12.35 -0.67 16.61
C SER A 44 -13.18 -1.88 16.18
N PRO A 45 -12.71 -3.13 16.37
CA PRO A 45 -13.49 -4.32 16.07
C PRO A 45 -14.86 -4.38 16.76
N ASN A 46 -14.99 -3.69 17.90
CA ASN A 46 -16.24 -3.62 18.67
C ASN A 46 -17.20 -2.52 18.17
N HIS A 47 -16.77 -1.67 17.23
CA HIS A 47 -17.65 -0.66 16.65
C HIS A 47 -18.66 -1.32 15.72
N GLU A 48 -19.92 -0.91 15.78
CA GLU A 48 -21.07 -1.54 15.13
C GLU A 48 -20.91 -1.76 13.61
N LYS A 49 -20.26 -0.82 12.90
CA LYS A 49 -20.06 -0.87 11.45
C LYS A 49 -18.80 -1.64 11.03
N THR A 50 -17.82 -1.84 11.91
CA THR A 50 -16.49 -2.35 11.51
C THR A 50 -16.55 -3.70 10.80
N LYS A 51 -17.34 -4.65 11.30
CA LYS A 51 -17.47 -5.98 10.68
C LYS A 51 -18.10 -5.91 9.29
N TYR A 52 -19.15 -5.12 9.13
CA TYR A 52 -19.80 -4.88 7.83
C TYR A 52 -18.82 -4.24 6.83
N LEU A 53 -18.09 -3.20 7.27
CA LEU A 53 -17.11 -2.52 6.43
C LEU A 53 -15.94 -3.44 6.04
N LEU A 54 -15.39 -4.21 6.99
CA LEU A 54 -14.34 -5.19 6.71
C LEU A 54 -14.77 -6.21 5.65
N ASN A 55 -15.94 -6.82 5.83
CA ASN A 55 -16.45 -7.82 4.91
C ASN A 55 -16.70 -7.23 3.51
N GLY A 56 -17.32 -6.06 3.42
CA GLY A 56 -17.58 -5.38 2.16
C GLY A 56 -16.31 -4.98 1.42
N VAL A 57 -15.36 -4.36 2.12
CA VAL A 57 -14.07 -3.94 1.54
C VAL A 57 -13.27 -5.14 1.02
N VAL A 58 -13.11 -6.18 1.85
CA VAL A 58 -12.36 -7.40 1.45
C VAL A 58 -13.04 -8.09 0.27
N SER A 59 -14.37 -8.18 0.28
CA SER A 59 -15.13 -8.74 -0.85
C SER A 59 -15.01 -7.91 -2.12
N GLY A 60 -15.00 -6.58 -2.01
CA GLY A 60 -14.82 -5.67 -3.15
C GLY A 60 -13.43 -5.78 -3.78
N ILE A 61 -12.38 -5.80 -2.96
CA ILE A 61 -10.99 -6.02 -3.41
C ILE A 61 -10.86 -7.37 -4.11
N GLY A 62 -11.38 -8.45 -3.47
CA GLY A 62 -11.34 -9.80 -4.01
C GLY A 62 -12.15 -9.92 -5.30
N GLY A 63 -13.38 -9.43 -5.30
CA GLY A 63 -14.27 -9.49 -6.46
C GLY A 63 -13.67 -8.81 -7.70
N TYR A 64 -13.06 -7.64 -7.51
CA TYR A 64 -12.43 -6.93 -8.62
C TYR A 64 -11.11 -7.59 -9.07
N GLY A 65 -10.18 -7.80 -8.14
CA GLY A 65 -8.86 -8.35 -8.43
C GLY A 65 -8.91 -9.77 -9.02
N ASN A 66 -9.77 -10.62 -8.48
CA ASN A 66 -9.94 -12.00 -8.95
C ASN A 66 -10.53 -12.05 -10.37
N CYS A 67 -11.54 -11.20 -10.66
CA CYS A 67 -12.18 -11.17 -11.97
C CYS A 67 -11.24 -10.62 -13.06
N ILE A 68 -10.53 -9.53 -12.78
CA ILE A 68 -9.55 -8.98 -13.76
C ILE A 68 -8.34 -9.91 -13.95
N GLY A 69 -8.10 -10.81 -13.01
CA GLY A 69 -7.03 -11.81 -13.10
C GLY A 69 -5.64 -11.24 -12.83
N VAL A 70 -5.51 -10.31 -11.88
CA VAL A 70 -4.24 -9.81 -11.34
C VAL A 70 -4.12 -10.24 -9.89
N PRO A 71 -3.05 -10.96 -9.49
CA PRO A 71 -2.97 -11.53 -8.15
C PRO A 71 -2.84 -10.45 -7.07
N THR A 72 -3.60 -10.59 -5.97
CA THR A 72 -3.43 -9.79 -4.76
C THR A 72 -2.50 -10.53 -3.81
N VAL A 73 -1.24 -10.10 -3.76
CA VAL A 73 -0.13 -10.90 -3.22
C VAL A 73 0.30 -10.51 -1.80
N GLY A 74 -0.23 -9.41 -1.27
CA GLY A 74 0.13 -8.93 0.06
C GLY A 74 -0.70 -7.74 0.49
N GLY A 75 -0.32 -7.17 1.61
CA GLY A 75 -1.00 -6.03 2.21
C GLY A 75 -0.95 -6.06 3.73
N GLU A 76 -1.61 -5.09 4.33
CA GLU A 76 -1.79 -5.02 5.78
C GLU A 76 -3.24 -4.69 6.14
N THR A 77 -3.67 -5.15 7.32
CA THR A 77 -5.00 -4.89 7.86
C THR A 77 -4.87 -4.54 9.32
N GLU A 78 -5.31 -3.35 9.71
CA GLU A 78 -5.23 -2.85 11.08
C GLU A 78 -6.53 -2.22 11.55
N PHE A 79 -6.68 -2.14 12.87
CA PHE A 79 -7.84 -1.60 13.55
C PHE A 79 -7.39 -0.58 14.59
N ASP A 80 -8.02 0.59 14.57
CA ASP A 80 -7.85 1.61 15.60
C ASP A 80 -9.11 2.47 15.68
N GLU A 81 -9.46 2.93 16.88
CA GLU A 81 -10.64 3.77 17.11
C GLU A 81 -10.66 5.05 16.28
N CYS A 82 -9.49 5.57 15.90
CA CYS A 82 -9.40 6.77 15.07
C CYS A 82 -10.02 6.59 13.67
N TYR A 83 -10.26 5.35 13.24
CA TYR A 83 -10.91 5.03 11.95
C TYR A 83 -12.39 4.65 12.08
N ASN A 84 -13.02 4.80 13.24
CA ASN A 84 -14.43 4.41 13.47
C ASN A 84 -15.42 5.03 12.46
N GLY A 85 -15.22 6.30 12.14
CA GLY A 85 -16.07 7.04 11.20
C GLY A 85 -15.45 7.25 9.81
N ASN A 86 -14.20 6.83 9.62
CA ASN A 86 -13.45 7.07 8.37
C ASN A 86 -12.41 5.97 8.18
N ILE A 87 -12.79 4.90 7.49
CA ILE A 87 -11.89 3.80 7.16
C ILE A 87 -10.92 4.21 6.04
N LEU A 88 -9.78 3.53 5.96
CA LEU A 88 -8.84 3.71 4.85
C LEU A 88 -8.75 2.44 4.00
N VAL A 89 -8.87 2.62 2.69
CA VAL A 89 -8.63 1.57 1.70
C VAL A 89 -7.61 2.10 0.71
N ASN A 90 -6.36 1.70 0.88
CA ASN A 90 -5.26 2.09 0.02
C ASN A 90 -4.89 0.91 -0.88
N ALA A 91 -5.03 1.09 -2.19
CA ALA A 91 -4.67 0.10 -3.18
C ALA A 91 -3.34 0.46 -3.86
N MET A 92 -2.50 -0.55 -4.05
CA MET A 92 -1.25 -0.47 -4.80
C MET A 92 -1.25 -1.50 -5.91
N ASN A 93 -0.82 -1.12 -7.11
CA ASN A 93 -0.60 -2.03 -8.21
C ASN A 93 0.82 -1.89 -8.77
N ILE A 94 1.37 -2.99 -9.24
CA ILE A 94 2.67 -3.04 -9.90
C ILE A 94 2.48 -3.61 -11.30
N GLY A 95 3.05 -2.92 -12.28
CA GLY A 95 3.07 -3.36 -13.66
C GLY A 95 4.47 -3.44 -14.24
N ILE A 96 4.59 -4.17 -15.35
CA ILE A 96 5.83 -4.33 -16.11
C ILE A 96 5.66 -3.72 -17.50
N ALA A 97 6.48 -2.74 -17.83
CA ALA A 97 6.54 -2.09 -19.13
C ALA A 97 7.88 -2.37 -19.83
N LYS A 98 7.86 -2.37 -21.18
CA LYS A 98 9.09 -2.33 -21.97
C LYS A 98 9.60 -0.89 -22.02
N LYS A 99 10.92 -0.70 -21.79
CA LYS A 99 11.55 0.64 -21.72
C LYS A 99 11.22 1.56 -22.90
N ASN A 100 11.06 1.02 -24.09
CA ASN A 100 10.76 1.76 -25.33
C ASN A 100 9.27 1.81 -25.67
N LYS A 101 8.38 1.37 -24.77
CA LYS A 101 6.92 1.33 -24.95
C LYS A 101 6.21 1.88 -23.70
N VAL A 102 6.66 3.04 -23.24
CA VAL A 102 5.99 3.81 -22.19
C VAL A 102 5.17 4.90 -22.87
N PHE A 103 3.91 5.01 -22.47
CA PHE A 103 2.95 5.97 -23.01
C PHE A 103 2.71 7.12 -22.02
N TYR A 104 2.34 8.27 -22.55
CA TYR A 104 2.14 9.49 -21.78
C TYR A 104 0.80 10.13 -22.13
N SER A 105 0.29 10.95 -21.22
CA SER A 105 -0.94 11.71 -21.42
C SER A 105 -0.70 13.10 -22.03
N ILE A 106 0.30 13.24 -22.90
CA ILE A 106 0.65 14.51 -23.56
C ILE A 106 0.06 14.53 -24.95
N ALA A 107 -0.99 15.34 -25.17
CA ALA A 107 -1.62 15.50 -26.47
C ALA A 107 -0.69 16.21 -27.45
N SER A 108 -0.66 15.76 -28.72
CA SER A 108 0.09 16.42 -29.77
C SER A 108 -0.57 16.22 -31.14
N GLY A 109 -0.31 17.16 -32.07
CA GLY A 109 -0.80 17.10 -33.44
C GLY A 109 -2.22 17.67 -33.60
N ILE A 110 -2.30 18.94 -34.07
CA ILE A 110 -3.56 19.60 -34.41
C ILE A 110 -4.33 18.75 -35.43
N GLY A 111 -5.63 18.56 -35.19
CA GLY A 111 -6.51 17.75 -36.04
C GLY A 111 -6.43 16.24 -35.78
N ASN A 112 -5.59 15.78 -34.86
CA ASN A 112 -5.62 14.38 -34.42
C ASN A 112 -6.96 14.08 -33.71
N PRO A 113 -7.57 12.90 -34.00
CA PRO A 113 -8.86 12.53 -33.41
C PRO A 113 -8.73 12.21 -31.93
N VAL A 114 -9.71 12.68 -31.18
CA VAL A 114 -9.95 12.37 -29.77
C VAL A 114 -10.96 11.24 -29.70
N VAL A 115 -10.62 10.17 -29.03
CA VAL A 115 -11.37 8.92 -29.04
C VAL A 115 -11.72 8.50 -27.62
N TYR A 116 -12.96 8.16 -27.42
CA TYR A 116 -13.52 7.55 -26.23
C TYR A 116 -13.59 6.03 -26.40
N VAL A 117 -13.15 5.27 -25.40
CA VAL A 117 -13.22 3.80 -25.40
C VAL A 117 -13.59 3.23 -24.04
N GLY A 118 -14.23 2.05 -24.03
CA GLY A 118 -14.58 1.32 -22.81
C GLY A 118 -16.08 1.33 -22.50
N SER A 119 -16.43 1.41 -21.24
CA SER A 119 -17.83 1.41 -20.77
C SER A 119 -18.60 2.66 -21.19
N LYS A 120 -19.93 2.56 -21.25
CA LYS A 120 -20.81 3.72 -21.51
C LYS A 120 -20.85 4.64 -20.29
N THR A 121 -20.96 5.94 -20.57
CA THR A 121 -21.12 6.97 -19.54
C THR A 121 -22.52 6.91 -18.92
N GLY A 122 -22.59 6.83 -17.62
CA GLY A 122 -23.82 6.89 -16.81
C GLY A 122 -23.81 8.07 -15.85
N ARG A 123 -24.80 8.16 -14.95
CA ARG A 123 -24.90 9.21 -13.91
C ARG A 123 -24.13 8.87 -12.63
N ASP A 124 -23.47 7.73 -12.58
CA ASP A 124 -22.69 7.31 -11.42
C ASP A 124 -21.43 8.18 -11.20
N GLY A 125 -21.09 8.41 -9.95
CA GLY A 125 -19.90 9.15 -9.52
C GLY A 125 -19.95 10.66 -9.74
N ILE A 126 -21.05 11.26 -10.19
CA ILE A 126 -21.18 12.71 -10.31
C ILE A 126 -21.00 13.33 -8.92
N HIS A 127 -20.04 14.27 -8.79
CA HIS A 127 -19.56 14.86 -7.54
C HIS A 127 -18.74 13.91 -6.63
N GLY A 128 -18.32 12.75 -7.09
CA GLY A 128 -17.46 11.83 -6.33
C GLY A 128 -16.15 12.48 -5.86
N ALA A 129 -15.46 13.19 -6.73
CA ALA A 129 -14.26 13.96 -6.39
C ALA A 129 -14.51 15.04 -5.32
N THR A 130 -15.65 15.71 -5.36
CA THR A 130 -16.03 16.70 -4.35
C THR A 130 -16.31 16.04 -3.00
N MET A 131 -16.98 14.90 -3.01
CA MET A 131 -17.25 14.11 -1.80
C MET A 131 -15.95 13.63 -1.14
N ALA A 132 -14.96 13.24 -1.91
CA ALA A 132 -13.66 12.79 -1.42
C ALA A 132 -12.83 13.92 -0.74
N SER A 133 -13.23 15.19 -0.91
CA SER A 133 -12.59 16.37 -0.32
C SER A 133 -13.48 17.05 0.75
N ALA A 134 -14.51 16.38 1.25
CA ALA A 134 -15.40 16.86 2.28
C ALA A 134 -15.29 16.01 3.55
N GLU A 135 -15.55 16.62 4.71
CA GLU A 135 -15.65 15.90 5.99
C GLU A 135 -16.90 15.01 6.01
N PHE A 136 -16.82 13.90 6.72
CA PHE A 136 -17.96 13.00 6.92
C PHE A 136 -18.92 13.56 7.99
N ASP A 137 -20.20 13.46 7.69
CA ASP A 137 -21.32 13.78 8.57
C ASP A 137 -22.33 12.64 8.65
N GLU A 138 -23.34 12.79 9.51
CA GLU A 138 -24.40 11.78 9.70
C GLU A 138 -25.28 11.60 8.44
N ASP A 139 -25.30 12.57 7.52
CA ASP A 139 -26.06 12.50 6.26
C ASP A 139 -25.32 11.81 5.12
N SER A 140 -24.13 11.27 5.38
CA SER A 140 -23.28 10.64 4.35
C SER A 140 -23.93 9.44 3.66
N GLU A 141 -24.87 8.74 4.33
CA GLU A 141 -25.62 7.62 3.73
C GLU A 141 -26.58 8.07 2.60
N SER A 142 -27.04 9.29 2.61
CA SER A 142 -27.86 9.86 1.51
C SER A 142 -27.09 10.04 0.21
N LYS A 143 -25.76 9.96 0.26
CA LYS A 143 -24.83 10.19 -0.87
C LYS A 143 -24.52 8.90 -1.67
N LYS A 144 -25.22 7.77 -1.43
CA LYS A 144 -25.05 6.50 -2.18
C LYS A 144 -25.04 6.67 -3.71
N PRO A 145 -25.88 7.51 -4.34
CA PRO A 145 -25.86 7.68 -5.81
C PRO A 145 -24.56 8.29 -6.35
N THR A 146 -23.72 8.89 -5.51
CA THR A 146 -22.42 9.47 -5.90
C THR A 146 -21.29 8.43 -5.88
N VAL A 147 -21.54 7.21 -5.40
CA VAL A 147 -20.55 6.13 -5.41
C VAL A 147 -20.46 5.54 -6.81
N GLN A 148 -19.25 5.35 -7.27
CA GLN A 148 -18.94 4.72 -8.54
C GLN A 148 -19.24 3.21 -8.48
N VAL A 149 -19.60 2.61 -9.61
CA VAL A 149 -19.82 1.16 -9.75
C VAL A 149 -18.74 0.59 -10.64
N GLY A 150 -18.03 -0.43 -10.16
CA GLY A 150 -16.95 -1.09 -10.89
C GLY A 150 -17.41 -2.33 -11.65
N ASP A 151 -16.93 -2.49 -12.88
CA ASP A 151 -17.10 -3.69 -13.72
C ASP A 151 -15.74 -4.28 -14.09
N PRO A 152 -15.20 -5.20 -13.27
CA PRO A 152 -13.89 -5.79 -13.49
C PRO A 152 -13.81 -6.63 -14.77
N PHE A 153 -14.93 -7.17 -15.26
CA PHE A 153 -14.97 -7.90 -16.51
C PHE A 153 -14.71 -6.94 -17.69
N THR A 154 -15.42 -5.83 -17.76
CA THR A 154 -15.19 -4.81 -18.78
C THR A 154 -13.79 -4.22 -18.68
N GLU A 155 -13.26 -4.00 -17.46
CA GLU A 155 -11.89 -3.52 -17.29
C GLU A 155 -10.85 -4.53 -17.80
N LYS A 156 -11.09 -5.83 -17.63
CA LYS A 156 -10.21 -6.86 -18.21
C LYS A 156 -10.16 -6.75 -19.73
N LEU A 157 -11.28 -6.59 -20.38
CA LEU A 157 -11.35 -6.42 -21.83
C LEU A 157 -10.65 -5.12 -22.26
N LEU A 158 -10.87 -4.02 -21.52
CA LEU A 158 -10.25 -2.73 -21.77
C LEU A 158 -8.72 -2.79 -21.65
N LEU A 159 -8.20 -3.46 -20.62
CA LEU A 159 -6.78 -3.69 -20.41
C LEU A 159 -6.16 -4.41 -21.62
N GLU A 160 -6.77 -5.51 -22.06
CA GLU A 160 -6.22 -6.29 -23.19
C GLU A 160 -6.31 -5.51 -24.51
N ALA A 161 -7.42 -4.81 -24.76
CA ALA A 161 -7.57 -3.97 -25.95
C ALA A 161 -6.55 -2.82 -25.98
N CYS A 162 -6.34 -2.13 -24.86
CA CYS A 162 -5.34 -1.06 -24.75
C CYS A 162 -3.93 -1.59 -24.99
N LEU A 163 -3.53 -2.67 -24.32
CA LEU A 163 -2.20 -3.25 -24.49
C LEU A 163 -1.98 -3.80 -25.90
N GLU A 164 -3.03 -4.31 -26.58
CA GLU A 164 -2.96 -4.74 -28.00
C GLU A 164 -2.75 -3.52 -28.91
N LEU A 165 -3.53 -2.45 -28.74
CA LEU A 165 -3.39 -1.23 -29.54
C LEU A 165 -2.02 -0.57 -29.32
N MET A 166 -1.47 -0.62 -28.12
CA MET A 166 -0.13 -0.12 -27.78
C MET A 166 1.02 -0.85 -28.51
N GLN A 167 0.77 -2.04 -29.04
CA GLN A 167 1.76 -2.70 -29.95
C GLN A 167 1.79 -2.06 -31.34
N LYS A 168 0.75 -1.31 -31.71
CA LYS A 168 0.68 -0.53 -32.95
C LYS A 168 1.30 0.85 -32.74
N LYS A 169 1.51 1.59 -33.81
CA LYS A 169 2.03 2.98 -33.74
C LYS A 169 0.90 4.00 -33.89
N SER A 170 -0.27 3.71 -33.32
CA SER A 170 -1.52 4.45 -33.55
C SER A 170 -1.79 5.49 -32.48
N ILE A 171 -1.37 5.25 -31.23
CA ILE A 171 -1.62 6.12 -30.07
C ILE A 171 -0.63 7.27 -30.05
N VAL A 172 -1.13 8.49 -29.84
CA VAL A 172 -0.35 9.69 -29.53
C VAL A 172 -0.31 9.91 -28.04
N SER A 173 -1.47 9.91 -27.37
CA SER A 173 -1.60 10.01 -25.93
C SER A 173 -2.80 9.22 -25.45
N ILE A 174 -2.78 8.86 -24.17
CA ILE A 174 -3.83 8.08 -23.51
C ILE A 174 -3.90 8.47 -22.04
N GLN A 175 -5.12 8.53 -21.51
CA GLN A 175 -5.40 8.78 -20.10
C GLN A 175 -6.67 8.05 -19.69
N ASP A 176 -6.73 7.56 -18.44
CA ASP A 176 -7.96 7.02 -17.88
C ASP A 176 -8.95 8.15 -17.53
N MET A 177 -10.21 7.81 -17.42
CA MET A 177 -11.26 8.71 -16.94
C MET A 177 -11.58 8.37 -15.49
N GLY A 178 -10.75 8.88 -14.57
CA GLY A 178 -10.95 8.73 -13.12
C GLY A 178 -11.81 9.84 -12.53
N ALA A 179 -11.29 10.51 -11.51
CA ALA A 179 -11.95 11.64 -10.85
C ALA A 179 -12.30 12.76 -11.84
N ALA A 180 -13.51 13.30 -11.72
CA ALA A 180 -14.10 14.30 -12.64
C ALA A 180 -14.18 13.85 -14.12
N GLY A 181 -14.04 12.56 -14.37
CA GLY A 181 -14.34 11.88 -15.62
C GLY A 181 -13.72 12.48 -16.87
N LEU A 182 -14.57 12.81 -17.86
CA LEU A 182 -14.12 13.37 -19.13
C LEU A 182 -13.56 14.79 -18.99
N THR A 183 -13.98 15.53 -17.97
CA THR A 183 -13.49 16.90 -17.71
C THR A 183 -12.01 16.88 -17.40
N SER A 184 -11.57 16.10 -16.40
CA SER A 184 -10.16 16.04 -16.00
C SER A 184 -9.29 15.44 -17.11
N SER A 185 -9.69 14.31 -17.68
CA SER A 185 -8.90 13.61 -18.71
C SER A 185 -8.66 14.48 -19.95
N SER A 186 -9.69 15.19 -20.44
CA SER A 186 -9.56 16.06 -21.63
C SER A 186 -8.69 17.29 -21.35
N ILE A 187 -8.88 17.94 -20.20
CA ILE A 187 -8.12 19.13 -19.81
C ILE A 187 -6.66 18.81 -19.58
N GLU A 188 -6.37 17.77 -18.82
CA GLU A 188 -4.98 17.39 -18.51
C GLU A 188 -4.19 17.01 -19.75
N MET A 189 -4.77 16.20 -20.66
CA MET A 189 -4.11 15.84 -21.91
C MET A 189 -3.81 17.06 -22.78
N ALA A 190 -4.80 17.95 -22.94
CA ALA A 190 -4.66 19.15 -23.76
C ALA A 190 -3.69 20.16 -23.13
N SER A 191 -3.75 20.38 -21.79
CA SER A 191 -2.87 21.29 -21.06
C SER A 191 -1.41 20.86 -21.15
N LYS A 192 -1.11 19.57 -20.91
CA LYS A 192 0.25 19.02 -21.04
C LYS A 192 0.82 19.18 -22.45
N GLY A 193 -0.03 19.22 -23.47
CA GLY A 193 0.34 19.41 -24.86
C GLY A 193 0.32 20.87 -25.34
N ASP A 194 -0.08 21.82 -24.51
CA ASP A 194 -0.33 23.23 -24.85
C ASP A 194 -1.26 23.39 -26.06
N LEU A 195 -2.32 22.58 -26.12
CA LEU A 195 -3.30 22.53 -27.21
C LEU A 195 -4.73 22.82 -26.70
N GLY A 196 -5.66 23.07 -27.63
CA GLY A 196 -7.08 23.03 -27.39
C GLY A 196 -7.67 21.66 -27.72
N ILE A 197 -8.86 21.42 -27.23
CA ILE A 197 -9.63 20.21 -27.51
C ILE A 197 -11.09 20.56 -27.79
N LYS A 198 -11.62 20.06 -28.91
CA LYS A 198 -13.03 20.23 -29.28
C LYS A 198 -13.70 18.86 -29.19
N ILE A 199 -14.80 18.76 -28.44
CA ILE A 199 -15.56 17.53 -28.20
C ILE A 199 -17.04 17.77 -28.57
N ASN A 200 -17.63 16.82 -29.30
CA ASN A 200 -19.07 16.75 -29.53
C ASN A 200 -19.69 15.73 -28.57
N LEU A 201 -20.40 16.20 -27.58
CA LEU A 201 -21.00 15.40 -26.51
C LEU A 201 -22.11 14.44 -27.01
N ASN A 202 -22.73 14.71 -28.16
CA ASN A 202 -23.69 13.79 -28.76
C ASN A 202 -23.07 12.48 -29.26
N LEU A 203 -21.75 12.44 -29.43
CA LEU A 203 -21.03 11.26 -29.91
C LEU A 203 -20.53 10.35 -28.78
N ILE A 204 -20.71 10.77 -27.52
CA ILE A 204 -20.28 10.00 -26.37
C ILE A 204 -21.29 8.88 -26.12
N PRO A 205 -20.83 7.62 -26.02
CA PRO A 205 -21.67 6.50 -25.67
C PRO A 205 -22.25 6.68 -24.25
N CYS A 206 -23.55 6.88 -24.13
CA CYS A 206 -24.25 7.03 -22.86
C CYS A 206 -25.07 5.78 -22.53
N ARG A 207 -25.09 5.38 -21.27
CA ARG A 207 -25.90 4.28 -20.76
C ARG A 207 -27.36 4.70 -20.54
N GLU A 208 -27.55 5.97 -20.22
CA GLU A 208 -28.84 6.54 -19.89
C GLU A 208 -29.28 7.58 -20.91
N ASN A 209 -30.59 7.67 -21.12
CA ASN A 209 -31.17 8.65 -22.02
C ASN A 209 -31.21 10.05 -21.40
N ASN A 210 -31.19 11.08 -22.24
CA ASN A 210 -31.36 12.49 -21.86
C ASN A 210 -30.33 12.99 -20.83
N MET A 211 -29.09 12.49 -20.91
CA MET A 211 -28.01 13.06 -20.11
C MET A 211 -27.66 14.47 -20.59
N THR A 212 -27.52 15.39 -19.64
CA THR A 212 -27.10 16.76 -19.89
C THR A 212 -25.61 16.87 -20.16
N PRO A 213 -25.13 17.95 -20.81
CA PRO A 213 -23.68 18.19 -20.95
C PRO A 213 -22.91 18.15 -19.63
N TYR A 214 -23.49 18.67 -18.56
CA TYR A 214 -22.91 18.66 -17.22
C TYR A 214 -22.74 17.24 -16.69
N GLU A 215 -23.78 16.39 -16.77
CA GLU A 215 -23.71 15.00 -16.34
C GLU A 215 -22.70 14.19 -17.14
N ILE A 216 -22.63 14.38 -18.47
CA ILE A 216 -21.70 13.68 -19.35
C ILE A 216 -20.24 14.02 -18.99
N MET A 217 -19.94 15.30 -18.74
CA MET A 217 -18.59 15.77 -18.45
C MET A 217 -18.09 15.40 -17.06
N LEU A 218 -18.99 15.37 -16.06
CA LEU A 218 -18.64 15.13 -14.67
C LEU A 218 -18.91 13.69 -14.18
N SER A 219 -19.51 12.84 -15.03
CA SER A 219 -19.68 11.43 -14.72
C SER A 219 -18.32 10.78 -14.44
N GLU A 220 -18.24 10.02 -13.36
CA GLU A 220 -17.05 9.22 -12.99
C GLU A 220 -17.29 7.71 -13.23
N SER A 221 -18.17 7.36 -14.20
CA SER A 221 -18.31 5.97 -14.64
C SER A 221 -16.94 5.37 -14.92
N GLN A 222 -16.72 4.18 -14.38
CA GLN A 222 -15.43 3.49 -14.42
C GLN A 222 -15.18 2.83 -15.79
N GLU A 223 -14.03 2.20 -15.95
CA GLU A 223 -13.64 1.40 -17.13
C GLU A 223 -13.71 2.17 -18.45
N ARG A 224 -13.27 3.44 -18.42
CA ARG A 224 -13.23 4.33 -19.61
C ARG A 224 -11.83 4.90 -19.81
N MET A 225 -11.44 5.05 -21.09
CA MET A 225 -10.20 5.71 -21.48
C MET A 225 -10.45 6.79 -22.53
N LEU A 226 -9.67 7.87 -22.43
CA LEU A 226 -9.56 8.91 -23.45
C LEU A 226 -8.24 8.76 -24.20
N MET A 227 -8.29 8.75 -25.52
CA MET A 227 -7.11 8.60 -26.37
C MET A 227 -7.05 9.70 -27.41
N VAL A 228 -5.83 10.08 -27.78
CA VAL A 228 -5.55 10.81 -29.02
C VAL A 228 -4.84 9.85 -29.96
N LEU A 229 -5.43 9.61 -31.12
CA LEU A 229 -4.84 8.76 -32.16
C LEU A 229 -4.17 9.60 -33.25
N LYS A 230 -3.23 8.99 -33.96
CA LYS A 230 -2.73 9.56 -35.20
C LYS A 230 -3.84 9.56 -36.26
N LYS A 231 -4.01 10.67 -36.94
CA LYS A 231 -4.97 10.79 -38.04
C LYS A 231 -4.79 9.66 -39.07
N GLY A 232 -5.90 9.02 -39.45
CA GLY A 232 -5.92 7.86 -40.36
C GLY A 232 -5.71 6.49 -39.68
N LYS A 233 -5.55 6.44 -38.34
CA LYS A 233 -5.41 5.21 -37.57
C LYS A 233 -6.68 4.77 -36.83
N GLU A 234 -7.78 5.50 -37.02
CA GLU A 234 -9.04 5.30 -36.31
C GLU A 234 -9.63 3.91 -36.57
N LYS A 235 -9.66 3.49 -37.85
CA LYS A 235 -10.19 2.16 -38.24
C LYS A 235 -9.38 0.98 -37.68
N GLU A 236 -8.06 1.15 -37.54
CA GLU A 236 -7.19 0.12 -36.96
C GLU A 236 -7.51 -0.03 -35.46
N ALA A 237 -7.66 1.08 -34.75
CA ALA A 237 -8.04 1.09 -33.34
C ALA A 237 -9.46 0.55 -33.12
N GLN A 238 -10.42 1.02 -33.90
CA GLN A 238 -11.83 0.59 -33.82
C GLN A 238 -11.97 -0.93 -33.92
N LYS A 239 -11.29 -1.58 -34.88
CA LYS A 239 -11.32 -3.05 -35.04
C LYS A 239 -10.81 -3.78 -33.81
N ILE A 240 -9.82 -3.22 -33.10
CA ILE A 240 -9.30 -3.83 -31.87
C ILE A 240 -10.34 -3.76 -30.76
N PHE A 241 -10.96 -2.58 -30.52
CA PHE A 241 -11.98 -2.45 -29.48
C PHE A 241 -13.24 -3.24 -29.79
N GLU A 242 -13.70 -3.27 -31.05
CA GLU A 242 -14.82 -4.12 -31.48
C GLU A 242 -14.54 -5.62 -31.28
N LYS A 243 -13.31 -6.09 -31.55
CA LYS A 243 -12.87 -7.47 -31.28
C LYS A 243 -13.03 -7.82 -29.79
N TRP A 244 -12.78 -6.88 -28.90
CA TRP A 244 -12.91 -7.04 -27.46
C TRP A 244 -14.32 -6.70 -26.93
N GLY A 245 -15.27 -6.38 -27.80
CA GLY A 245 -16.66 -6.06 -27.43
C GLY A 245 -16.84 -4.75 -26.68
N LEU A 246 -15.94 -3.78 -26.89
CA LEU A 246 -15.93 -2.49 -26.23
C LEU A 246 -16.43 -1.37 -27.13
N ASP A 247 -17.09 -0.37 -26.53
CA ASP A 247 -17.47 0.86 -27.24
C ASP A 247 -16.22 1.62 -27.72
N PHE A 248 -16.31 2.18 -28.92
CA PHE A 248 -15.30 3.03 -29.54
C PHE A 248 -16.00 4.19 -30.25
N ALA A 249 -15.69 5.41 -29.87
CA ALA A 249 -16.29 6.60 -30.47
C ALA A 249 -15.24 7.69 -30.71
N ILE A 250 -15.20 8.23 -31.94
CA ILE A 250 -14.44 9.44 -32.25
C ILE A 250 -15.30 10.62 -31.79
N ILE A 251 -14.95 11.23 -30.67
CA ILE A 251 -15.77 12.24 -30.02
C ILE A 251 -15.32 13.67 -30.32
N GLY A 252 -14.16 13.87 -30.94
CA GLY A 252 -13.63 15.20 -31.21
C GLY A 252 -12.25 15.18 -31.85
N GLN A 253 -11.58 16.32 -31.74
CA GLN A 253 -10.23 16.50 -32.27
C GLN A 253 -9.43 17.53 -31.47
N LEU A 254 -8.11 17.48 -31.58
CA LEU A 254 -7.22 18.52 -31.05
C LEU A 254 -7.25 19.77 -31.93
N THR A 255 -7.16 20.93 -31.28
CA THR A 255 -7.17 22.25 -31.93
C THR A 255 -6.00 23.11 -31.45
N ASN A 256 -5.79 24.26 -32.12
CA ASN A 256 -4.83 25.27 -31.66
C ASN A 256 -5.49 26.39 -30.82
N SER A 257 -6.77 26.24 -30.49
CA SER A 257 -7.54 27.27 -29.77
C SER A 257 -7.10 27.47 -28.32
N LYS A 258 -6.39 26.50 -27.73
CA LYS A 258 -6.04 26.45 -26.30
C LYS A 258 -7.25 26.52 -25.39
N LYS A 259 -8.40 26.04 -25.88
CA LYS A 259 -9.67 26.00 -25.16
C LYS A 259 -10.24 24.60 -25.12
N LEU A 260 -10.99 24.30 -24.06
CA LEU A 260 -11.96 23.23 -24.03
C LEU A 260 -13.23 23.75 -24.72
N GLU A 261 -13.58 23.21 -25.87
CA GLU A 261 -14.77 23.57 -26.65
C GLU A 261 -15.71 22.36 -26.69
N LEU A 262 -16.92 22.54 -26.16
CA LEU A 262 -17.92 21.48 -26.10
C LEU A 262 -19.12 21.86 -26.98
N GLU A 263 -19.50 20.94 -27.88
CA GLU A 263 -20.69 21.02 -28.70
C GLU A 263 -21.74 20.02 -28.21
N PHE A 264 -22.98 20.47 -28.09
CA PHE A 264 -24.15 19.65 -27.81
C PHE A 264 -25.36 20.15 -28.58
N ASN A 265 -26.06 19.23 -29.26
CA ASN A 265 -27.19 19.54 -30.12
C ASN A 265 -26.90 20.70 -31.11
N LYS A 266 -25.72 20.63 -31.75
CA LYS A 266 -25.22 21.64 -32.71
C LYS A 266 -25.03 23.05 -32.13
N LYS A 267 -24.98 23.17 -30.80
CA LYS A 267 -24.71 24.43 -30.11
C LYS A 267 -23.39 24.31 -29.36
N ASN A 268 -22.62 25.39 -29.35
CA ASN A 268 -21.47 25.48 -28.45
C ASN A 268 -22.00 25.73 -27.03
N VAL A 269 -21.74 24.79 -26.11
CA VAL A 269 -22.21 24.85 -24.72
C VAL A 269 -21.07 25.16 -23.73
N CYS A 270 -19.81 25.14 -24.20
CA CYS A 270 -18.64 25.48 -23.38
C CYS A 270 -17.50 25.99 -24.29
N SER A 271 -16.83 27.04 -23.85
CA SER A 271 -15.58 27.54 -24.46
C SER A 271 -14.73 28.17 -23.36
N ILE A 272 -13.86 27.37 -22.72
CA ILE A 272 -13.07 27.79 -21.56
C ILE A 272 -11.57 27.59 -21.87
N PRO A 273 -10.70 28.56 -21.52
CA PRO A 273 -9.25 28.38 -21.66
C PRO A 273 -8.76 27.17 -20.86
N ILE A 274 -7.98 26.28 -21.48
CA ILE A 274 -7.48 25.02 -20.86
C ILE A 274 -6.68 25.32 -19.58
N HIS A 275 -5.75 26.27 -19.64
CA HIS A 275 -4.86 26.58 -18.50
C HIS A 275 -5.60 27.12 -17.27
N SER A 276 -6.77 27.74 -17.46
CA SER A 276 -7.60 28.22 -16.34
C SER A 276 -8.16 27.07 -15.48
N LEU A 277 -8.34 25.90 -16.07
CA LEU A 277 -8.86 24.71 -15.40
C LEU A 277 -7.75 23.73 -14.97
N GLY A 278 -6.57 23.85 -15.56
CA GLY A 278 -5.42 23.00 -15.27
C GLY A 278 -4.36 23.71 -14.42
N ASP A 279 -3.39 24.34 -15.09
CA ASP A 279 -2.15 24.82 -14.46
C ASP A 279 -2.30 26.03 -13.54
N ASN A 280 -3.35 26.83 -13.71
CA ASN A 280 -3.60 28.08 -12.99
C ASN A 280 -4.47 27.90 -11.73
N ALA A 281 -4.65 26.66 -11.24
CA ALA A 281 -5.34 26.41 -9.98
C ALA A 281 -4.64 27.12 -8.81
N PRO A 282 -5.38 27.67 -7.83
CA PRO A 282 -4.79 28.35 -6.68
C PRO A 282 -3.85 27.45 -5.89
N LYS A 283 -2.65 27.98 -5.60
CA LYS A 283 -1.66 27.31 -4.74
C LYS A 283 -1.69 27.94 -3.36
N TYR A 284 -2.29 27.28 -2.41
CA TYR A 284 -2.42 27.79 -1.04
C TYR A 284 -1.11 27.59 -0.26
N LYS A 285 -0.68 28.64 0.46
CA LYS A 285 0.32 28.53 1.53
C LYS A 285 -0.45 28.44 2.84
N ARG A 286 -0.39 27.27 3.48
CA ARG A 286 -1.04 27.04 4.77
C ARG A 286 -0.03 27.14 5.90
N ASP A 287 -0.42 27.78 7.00
CA ASP A 287 0.36 27.80 8.22
C ASP A 287 0.41 26.41 8.84
N TYR A 288 1.51 26.10 9.51
CA TYR A 288 1.67 24.82 10.22
C TYR A 288 2.54 24.96 11.46
N ILE A 289 2.40 24.03 12.38
CA ILE A 289 3.28 23.87 13.53
C ILE A 289 4.29 22.75 13.27
N THR A 290 5.46 22.83 13.89
CA THR A 290 6.47 21.76 13.87
C THR A 290 6.37 20.93 15.14
N TYR A 291 6.52 19.62 15.02
CA TYR A 291 6.49 18.69 16.14
C TYR A 291 7.89 18.43 16.68
N ASN A 292 8.06 18.57 17.98
CA ASN A 292 9.27 18.16 18.67
C ASN A 292 9.18 16.69 19.07
N TYR A 293 10.31 15.98 19.04
CA TYR A 293 10.36 14.61 19.50
C TYR A 293 9.98 14.57 21.01
N PRO A 294 8.97 13.75 21.38
CA PRO A 294 8.49 13.72 22.75
C PRO A 294 9.55 13.20 23.74
N LYS A 295 9.40 13.54 25.01
CA LYS A 295 10.28 13.02 26.07
C LYS A 295 10.12 11.50 26.20
N ILE A 296 11.24 10.81 26.36
CA ILE A 296 11.26 9.37 26.65
C ILE A 296 10.61 9.13 28.01
N ILE A 297 9.73 8.12 28.05
CA ILE A 297 9.04 7.70 29.26
C ILE A 297 9.72 6.43 29.79
N ASN A 298 9.91 6.37 31.11
CA ASN A 298 10.35 5.15 31.77
C ASN A 298 9.13 4.31 32.17
N HIS A 299 9.03 3.10 31.62
CA HIS A 299 7.96 2.15 31.90
C HIS A 299 8.32 1.07 32.91
N ASP A 300 9.40 1.23 33.69
CA ASP A 300 9.87 0.20 34.63
C ASP A 300 8.80 -0.24 35.62
N SER A 301 8.00 0.70 36.14
CA SER A 301 6.89 0.38 37.06
C SER A 301 5.72 -0.35 36.37
N ASP A 302 5.51 -0.08 35.09
CA ASP A 302 4.40 -0.67 34.33
C ASP A 302 4.68 -2.13 33.98
N ILE A 303 5.94 -2.46 33.77
CA ILE A 303 6.38 -3.79 33.31
C ILE A 303 6.89 -4.71 34.43
N GLU A 304 7.16 -4.17 35.63
CA GLU A 304 7.81 -4.91 36.73
C GLU A 304 7.12 -6.23 37.07
N LYS A 305 5.79 -6.25 37.04
CA LYS A 305 4.96 -7.41 37.41
C LYS A 305 4.44 -8.21 36.22
N LEU A 306 4.85 -7.87 35.01
CA LEU A 306 4.38 -8.59 33.82
C LEU A 306 5.03 -9.97 33.72
N ASP A 307 4.20 -10.96 33.39
CA ASP A 307 4.67 -12.26 32.95
C ASP A 307 4.98 -12.24 31.45
N ILE A 308 6.15 -12.74 31.07
CA ILE A 308 6.64 -12.70 29.69
C ILE A 308 5.77 -13.57 28.78
N LYS A 309 5.39 -14.78 29.25
CA LYS A 309 4.55 -15.70 28.48
C LYS A 309 3.16 -15.10 28.23
N ASP A 310 2.54 -14.60 29.29
CA ASP A 310 1.20 -14.01 29.20
C ASP A 310 1.19 -12.77 28.30
N SER A 311 2.23 -11.94 28.38
CA SER A 311 2.40 -10.76 27.50
C SER A 311 2.53 -11.15 26.04
N LEU A 312 3.34 -12.17 25.72
CA LEU A 312 3.45 -12.72 24.37
C LEU A 312 2.11 -13.24 23.86
N ILE A 313 1.38 -14.03 24.65
CA ILE A 313 0.08 -14.58 24.27
C ILE A 313 -0.94 -13.46 24.02
N LYS A 314 -0.97 -12.42 24.87
CA LYS A 314 -1.86 -11.26 24.69
C LYS A 314 -1.58 -10.55 23.37
N ILE A 315 -0.31 -10.32 23.04
CA ILE A 315 0.05 -9.71 21.75
C ILE A 315 -0.36 -10.61 20.58
N LEU A 316 0.04 -11.88 20.59
CA LEU A 316 -0.25 -12.81 19.48
C LEU A 316 -1.76 -13.03 19.25
N SER A 317 -2.58 -12.90 20.28
CA SER A 317 -4.04 -13.04 20.19
C SER A 317 -4.78 -11.69 20.01
N HIS A 318 -4.07 -10.58 20.00
CA HIS A 318 -4.66 -9.25 19.76
C HIS A 318 -5.04 -9.08 18.28
N TYR A 319 -6.14 -8.41 18.01
CA TYR A 319 -6.68 -8.26 16.64
C TYR A 319 -5.68 -7.63 15.65
N ASN A 320 -4.78 -6.77 16.08
CA ASN A 320 -3.76 -6.18 15.20
C ASN A 320 -2.61 -7.14 14.88
N TYR A 321 -2.27 -8.08 15.76
CA TYR A 321 -1.12 -8.96 15.61
C TYR A 321 -1.49 -10.43 15.34
N SER A 322 -2.78 -10.78 15.45
CA SER A 322 -3.27 -12.10 15.07
C SER A 322 -3.20 -12.30 13.56
N LYS A 323 -3.11 -13.56 13.15
CA LYS A 323 -3.03 -13.94 11.74
C LYS A 323 -4.24 -13.47 10.95
N LYS A 324 -4.01 -12.79 9.84
CA LYS A 324 -5.01 -12.20 8.96
C LYS A 324 -5.41 -13.13 7.80
N SER A 325 -5.23 -14.46 7.92
CA SER A 325 -5.41 -15.40 6.80
C SER A 325 -6.80 -15.27 6.16
N TRP A 326 -7.86 -15.06 6.94
CA TRP A 326 -9.19 -14.86 6.39
C TRP A 326 -9.25 -13.73 5.33
N VAL A 327 -8.47 -12.66 5.50
CA VAL A 327 -8.44 -11.54 4.55
C VAL A 327 -7.86 -11.99 3.21
N TRP A 328 -6.66 -12.55 3.21
CA TRP A 328 -6.00 -12.90 1.93
C TRP A 328 -6.52 -14.20 1.29
N GLU A 329 -7.23 -15.05 2.04
CA GLU A 329 -7.93 -16.23 1.50
C GLU A 329 -9.09 -15.85 0.59
N GLN A 330 -9.60 -14.60 0.66
CA GLN A 330 -10.61 -14.06 -0.26
C GLN A 330 -10.01 -13.64 -1.61
N TYR A 331 -8.68 -13.50 -1.67
CA TYR A 331 -7.97 -13.02 -2.85
C TYR A 331 -7.31 -14.16 -3.61
N ASP A 332 -7.46 -14.15 -4.95
CA ASP A 332 -6.61 -15.01 -5.77
C ASP A 332 -5.20 -14.42 -5.83
N HIS A 333 -4.32 -14.97 -5.03
CA HIS A 333 -2.91 -14.57 -4.99
C HIS A 333 -2.03 -15.45 -5.90
N MET A 334 -2.62 -16.41 -6.63
CA MET A 334 -1.89 -17.35 -7.49
C MET A 334 -2.22 -17.22 -8.98
N VAL A 335 -3.22 -16.43 -9.36
CA VAL A 335 -3.54 -16.17 -10.77
C VAL A 335 -2.31 -15.63 -11.49
N MET A 336 -2.17 -15.91 -12.77
CA MET A 336 -0.96 -15.73 -13.61
C MET A 336 0.20 -16.69 -13.28
N THR A 337 0.14 -17.47 -12.19
CA THR A 337 1.11 -18.53 -11.79
C THR A 337 2.53 -18.05 -11.47
N ASP A 338 2.74 -16.77 -11.28
CA ASP A 338 4.06 -16.18 -11.06
C ASP A 338 4.35 -15.81 -9.59
N THR A 339 3.39 -16.00 -8.67
CA THR A 339 3.58 -15.72 -7.24
C THR A 339 4.45 -16.79 -6.59
N ILE A 340 5.61 -16.38 -6.05
CA ILE A 340 6.57 -17.27 -5.39
C ILE A 340 6.42 -17.18 -3.87
N GLN A 341 6.42 -15.96 -3.31
CA GLN A 341 6.11 -15.72 -1.91
C GLN A 341 4.65 -15.30 -1.78
N LYS A 342 3.85 -16.19 -1.19
CA LYS A 342 2.44 -15.94 -0.87
C LYS A 342 2.28 -14.94 0.27
N PRO A 343 1.07 -14.37 0.48
CA PRO A 343 0.79 -13.53 1.64
C PRO A 343 1.21 -14.20 2.96
N GLY A 344 1.72 -13.41 3.90
CA GLY A 344 2.19 -13.86 5.22
C GLY A 344 3.73 -13.92 5.35
N GLY A 345 4.48 -13.40 4.39
CA GLY A 345 5.93 -13.15 4.49
C GLY A 345 6.25 -11.66 4.65
N ASP A 346 7.51 -11.29 4.82
CA ASP A 346 7.95 -9.90 4.96
C ASP A 346 7.65 -9.08 3.70
N SER A 347 7.78 -9.70 2.54
CA SER A 347 7.36 -9.12 1.26
C SER A 347 6.76 -10.19 0.36
N ALA A 348 5.82 -9.80 -0.48
CA ALA A 348 5.41 -10.63 -1.61
C ALA A 348 6.54 -10.72 -2.64
N VAL A 349 6.64 -11.84 -3.33
CA VAL A 349 7.58 -12.02 -4.45
C VAL A 349 6.85 -12.63 -5.63
N VAL A 350 6.88 -11.93 -6.75
CA VAL A 350 6.29 -12.33 -8.03
C VAL A 350 7.39 -12.49 -9.06
N ARG A 351 7.38 -13.61 -9.78
CA ARG A 351 8.32 -13.86 -10.88
C ARG A 351 8.05 -12.92 -12.06
N TYR A 352 9.10 -12.44 -12.71
CA TYR A 352 8.96 -11.95 -14.07
C TYR A 352 8.75 -13.14 -15.00
N HIS A 353 7.57 -13.22 -15.59
CA HIS A 353 7.12 -14.38 -16.38
C HIS A 353 8.18 -14.89 -17.36
N GLY A 354 8.48 -16.19 -17.30
CA GLY A 354 9.46 -16.84 -18.14
C GLY A 354 10.94 -16.46 -17.86
N LYS A 355 11.24 -15.75 -16.77
CA LYS A 355 12.60 -15.35 -16.38
C LYS A 355 12.93 -15.78 -14.96
N ASN A 356 14.22 -15.91 -14.67
CA ASN A 356 14.72 -16.20 -13.33
C ASN A 356 14.95 -14.90 -12.51
N LYS A 357 14.01 -13.97 -12.63
CA LYS A 357 14.00 -12.68 -11.89
C LYS A 357 12.67 -12.51 -11.19
N GLY A 358 12.65 -11.75 -10.12
CA GLY A 358 11.43 -11.47 -9.37
C GLY A 358 11.32 -10.01 -8.96
N ILE A 359 10.08 -9.59 -8.73
CA ILE A 359 9.72 -8.32 -8.13
C ILE A 359 9.26 -8.64 -6.72
N ALA A 360 9.83 -7.98 -5.73
CA ALA A 360 9.34 -8.00 -4.35
C ALA A 360 8.56 -6.73 -4.07
N ALA A 361 7.51 -6.85 -3.25
CA ALA A 361 6.67 -5.72 -2.88
C ALA A 361 6.13 -5.87 -1.46
N THR A 362 6.02 -4.75 -0.78
CA THR A 362 5.48 -4.65 0.58
C THR A 362 4.81 -3.31 0.79
N VAL A 363 3.92 -3.22 1.77
CA VAL A 363 3.31 -1.98 2.24
C VAL A 363 3.48 -1.88 3.74
N ASP A 364 3.66 -0.66 4.25
CA ASP A 364 3.80 -0.42 5.68
C ASP A 364 3.42 1.00 6.10
N CYS A 365 2.86 1.13 7.29
CA CYS A 365 2.74 2.34 8.08
C CYS A 365 2.32 1.98 9.50
N VAL A 366 2.93 2.59 10.52
CA VAL A 366 2.51 2.48 11.92
C VAL A 366 1.88 3.81 12.37
N PRO A 367 0.55 3.97 12.29
CA PRO A 367 -0.12 5.26 12.53
C PRO A 367 0.08 5.81 13.95
N ARG A 368 0.17 4.94 14.96
CA ARG A 368 0.46 5.37 16.35
C ARG A 368 1.84 6.02 16.47
N TYR A 369 2.84 5.56 15.70
CA TYR A 369 4.16 6.20 15.62
C TYR A 369 4.06 7.58 14.97
N CYS A 370 3.31 7.69 13.88
CA CYS A 370 3.07 8.94 13.18
C CYS A 370 2.29 9.95 14.05
N LYS A 371 1.34 9.46 14.86
CA LYS A 371 0.60 10.28 15.82
C LYS A 371 1.50 10.80 16.92
N ALA A 372 2.38 9.96 17.44
CA ALA A 372 3.32 10.33 18.52
C ALA A 372 4.40 11.31 18.01
N HIS A 373 4.95 11.11 16.82
CA HIS A 373 5.89 12.03 16.17
C HIS A 373 5.86 11.81 14.65
N PRO A 374 5.21 12.69 13.87
CA PRO A 374 4.95 12.49 12.44
C PRO A 374 6.19 12.24 11.61
N LYS A 375 7.28 12.99 11.88
CA LYS A 375 8.55 12.83 11.16
C LYS A 375 9.16 11.44 11.37
N SER A 376 9.26 10.98 12.63
CA SER A 376 9.83 9.66 12.93
C SER A 376 8.94 8.52 12.44
N GLY A 377 7.61 8.65 12.56
CA GLY A 377 6.68 7.63 12.09
C GLY A 377 6.73 7.43 10.57
N ALA A 378 6.78 8.53 9.81
CA ALA A 378 6.92 8.46 8.37
C ALA A 378 8.30 7.92 7.92
N MET A 379 9.35 8.29 8.63
CA MET A 379 10.70 7.76 8.43
C MET A 379 10.74 6.25 8.68
N GLN A 380 10.09 5.79 9.76
CA GLN A 380 9.97 4.38 10.10
C GLN A 380 9.27 3.60 8.99
N ALA A 381 8.16 4.10 8.44
CA ALA A 381 7.43 3.42 7.38
C ALA A 381 8.30 3.18 6.12
N VAL A 382 9.13 4.14 5.74
CA VAL A 382 10.11 3.97 4.66
C VAL A 382 11.15 2.91 5.03
N CYS A 383 11.71 2.97 6.23
CA CYS A 383 12.73 2.03 6.70
C CYS A 383 12.19 0.60 6.78
N GLU A 384 10.97 0.43 7.26
CA GLU A 384 10.35 -0.91 7.39
C GLU A 384 10.09 -1.56 6.04
N THR A 385 9.54 -0.84 5.07
CA THR A 385 9.42 -1.38 3.71
C THR A 385 10.77 -1.76 3.13
N TRP A 386 11.83 -0.99 3.41
CA TRP A 386 13.18 -1.29 2.97
C TRP A 386 13.74 -2.55 3.64
N ARG A 387 13.54 -2.73 4.98
CA ARG A 387 13.92 -3.95 5.71
C ARG A 387 13.18 -5.18 5.20
N ASN A 388 11.86 -5.06 4.98
CA ASN A 388 11.03 -6.14 4.47
C ASN A 388 11.51 -6.66 3.11
N LEU A 389 11.90 -5.75 2.22
CA LEU A 389 12.48 -6.13 0.92
C LEU A 389 13.84 -6.80 1.06
N ILE A 390 14.70 -6.30 1.95
CA ILE A 390 15.99 -6.93 2.27
C ILE A 390 15.79 -8.34 2.83
N SER A 391 14.84 -8.52 3.72
CA SER A 391 14.57 -9.80 4.39
C SER A 391 14.22 -10.93 3.42
N VAL A 392 13.60 -10.61 2.28
CA VAL A 392 13.34 -11.61 1.21
C VAL A 392 14.48 -11.72 0.19
N GLY A 393 15.58 -11.00 0.37
CA GLY A 393 16.75 -11.02 -0.52
C GLY A 393 16.63 -10.11 -1.72
N ALA A 394 15.63 -9.24 -1.77
CA ALA A 394 15.46 -8.26 -2.82
C ALA A 394 16.37 -7.03 -2.63
N GLN A 395 16.72 -6.38 -3.72
CA GLN A 395 17.33 -5.06 -3.72
C GLN A 395 16.22 -4.02 -3.76
N PRO A 396 16.00 -3.22 -2.70
CA PRO A 396 15.04 -2.11 -2.74
C PRO A 396 15.39 -1.12 -3.86
N ILE A 397 14.41 -0.70 -4.65
CA ILE A 397 14.64 0.19 -5.80
C ILE A 397 13.83 1.48 -5.76
N ALA A 398 12.61 1.45 -5.28
CA ALA A 398 11.74 2.63 -5.24
C ALA A 398 10.54 2.44 -4.30
N ILE A 399 9.94 3.57 -3.93
CA ILE A 399 8.66 3.59 -3.20
C ILE A 399 7.57 4.31 -3.98
N THR A 400 6.34 3.94 -3.67
CA THR A 400 5.14 4.77 -3.82
C THR A 400 4.60 5.13 -2.44
N ASN A 401 3.77 6.16 -2.33
CA ASN A 401 3.11 6.49 -1.08
C ASN A 401 1.63 6.79 -1.26
N CYS A 402 0.87 6.66 -0.16
CA CYS A 402 -0.49 7.13 -0.06
C CYS A 402 -0.63 7.90 1.26
N LEU A 403 -0.69 9.22 1.17
CA LEU A 403 -0.63 10.13 2.31
C LEU A 403 -2.04 10.47 2.77
N ASN A 404 -2.46 9.88 3.91
CA ASN A 404 -3.80 10.07 4.46
C ASN A 404 -3.73 10.93 5.72
N PHE A 405 -4.35 12.12 5.68
CA PHE A 405 -4.36 13.10 6.76
C PHE A 405 -5.76 13.73 6.92
N GLY A 406 -6.00 14.34 8.08
CA GLY A 406 -7.19 15.12 8.33
C GLY A 406 -7.25 16.43 7.54
N ASN A 407 -7.99 17.42 8.06
CA ASN A 407 -8.19 18.71 7.40
C ASN A 407 -6.91 19.57 7.45
N PRO A 408 -6.26 19.86 6.29
CA PRO A 408 -5.00 20.60 6.23
C PRO A 408 -5.15 22.10 6.52
N GLU A 409 -6.37 22.61 6.75
CA GLU A 409 -6.61 23.98 7.20
C GLU A 409 -6.28 24.15 8.68
N LYS A 410 -6.27 23.04 9.43
CA LYS A 410 -5.81 23.00 10.82
C LYS A 410 -4.28 22.98 10.84
N LYS A 411 -3.64 23.94 11.54
CA LYS A 411 -2.16 24.08 11.59
C LYS A 411 -1.47 22.83 12.12
N GLU A 412 -2.10 22.12 13.04
CA GLU A 412 -1.63 20.86 13.61
C GLU A 412 -1.59 19.75 12.54
N ILE A 413 -2.66 19.60 11.76
CA ILE A 413 -2.75 18.59 10.68
C ILE A 413 -1.77 18.93 9.56
N MET A 414 -1.69 20.20 9.16
CA MET A 414 -0.71 20.63 8.18
C MET A 414 0.72 20.39 8.66
N GLY A 415 1.00 20.57 9.96
CA GLY A 415 2.29 20.24 10.57
C GLY A 415 2.60 18.74 10.52
N GLN A 416 1.63 17.88 10.81
CA GLN A 416 1.78 16.42 10.68
C GLN A 416 2.15 16.04 9.22
N PHE A 417 1.49 16.66 8.25
CA PHE A 417 1.74 16.42 6.83
C PHE A 417 3.16 16.85 6.42
N VAL A 418 3.56 18.07 6.77
CA VAL A 418 4.90 18.61 6.45
C VAL A 418 6.01 17.78 7.11
N ASP A 419 5.87 17.46 8.39
CA ASP A 419 6.87 16.68 9.13
C ASP A 419 6.96 15.24 8.59
N SER A 420 5.84 14.63 8.20
CA SER A 420 5.85 13.31 7.54
C SER A 420 6.62 13.33 6.21
N ILE A 421 6.39 14.36 5.38
CA ILE A 421 7.14 14.51 4.11
C ILE A 421 8.64 14.69 4.38
N ASN A 422 9.02 15.48 5.37
CA ASN A 422 10.42 15.67 5.76
C ASN A 422 11.06 14.35 6.23
N GLY A 423 10.34 13.56 7.03
CA GLY A 423 10.80 12.24 7.47
C GLY A 423 11.01 11.26 6.32
N MET A 424 10.03 11.17 5.41
CA MET A 424 10.16 10.35 4.19
C MET A 424 11.34 10.79 3.34
N LYS A 425 11.51 12.09 3.12
CA LYS A 425 12.64 12.64 2.35
C LYS A 425 13.98 12.18 2.92
N GLU A 426 14.21 12.38 4.21
CA GLU A 426 15.47 12.00 4.87
C GLU A 426 15.76 10.50 4.75
N ALA A 427 14.74 9.65 4.96
CA ALA A 427 14.91 8.20 4.82
C ALA A 427 15.18 7.78 3.37
N CYS A 428 14.44 8.33 2.41
CA CYS A 428 14.63 8.04 0.99
C CYS A 428 16.02 8.43 0.49
N GLU A 429 16.52 9.60 0.88
CA GLU A 429 17.86 10.07 0.54
C GLU A 429 18.95 9.19 1.16
N ALA A 430 18.83 8.86 2.46
CA ALA A 430 19.81 8.03 3.16
C ALA A 430 19.89 6.61 2.60
N LEU A 431 18.74 6.01 2.28
CA LEU A 431 18.64 4.63 1.80
C LEU A 431 18.79 4.50 0.28
N ASN A 432 18.89 5.61 -0.46
CA ASN A 432 18.86 5.65 -1.92
C ASN A 432 17.60 4.93 -2.48
N TYR A 433 16.44 5.35 -1.98
CA TYR A 433 15.17 4.69 -2.17
C TYR A 433 14.10 5.70 -2.61
N PRO A 434 14.12 6.10 -3.91
CA PRO A 434 13.38 7.24 -4.41
C PRO A 434 11.87 7.01 -4.45
N VAL A 435 11.11 8.09 -4.28
CA VAL A 435 9.66 8.14 -4.52
C VAL A 435 9.43 8.27 -6.03
N ILE A 436 8.69 7.33 -6.62
CA ILE A 436 8.38 7.32 -8.06
C ILE A 436 6.92 7.65 -8.37
N SER A 437 6.04 7.50 -7.40
CA SER A 437 4.61 7.81 -7.50
C SER A 437 4.03 8.05 -6.12
N GLY A 438 2.82 8.57 -6.07
CA GLY A 438 2.14 8.76 -4.80
C GLY A 438 0.73 9.32 -4.98
N ASN A 439 0.00 9.37 -3.87
CA ASN A 439 -1.32 9.97 -3.77
C ASN A 439 -1.45 10.70 -2.43
N VAL A 440 -2.28 11.72 -2.39
CA VAL A 440 -2.61 12.47 -1.16
C VAL A 440 -4.12 12.43 -0.96
N SER A 441 -4.55 12.05 0.25
CA SER A 441 -5.93 12.08 0.72
C SER A 441 -6.01 12.96 1.95
N LEU A 442 -6.73 14.05 1.86
CA LEU A 442 -6.92 15.04 2.91
C LEU A 442 -8.38 15.05 3.37
N TYR A 443 -8.67 15.79 4.45
CA TYR A 443 -10.00 15.88 5.05
C TYR A 443 -10.56 14.55 5.58
N ASN A 444 -9.67 13.61 5.96
CA ASN A 444 -10.09 12.36 6.59
C ASN A 444 -10.46 12.61 8.05
N GLU A 445 -11.64 13.14 8.25
CA GLU A 445 -12.22 13.50 9.54
C GLU A 445 -13.69 13.09 9.62
N THR A 446 -14.14 12.80 10.84
CA THR A 446 -15.54 12.53 11.13
C THR A 446 -15.93 13.35 12.33
N ASN A 447 -16.96 14.21 12.19
CA ASN A 447 -17.40 15.13 13.24
C ASN A 447 -16.25 15.99 13.83
N GLY A 448 -15.34 16.46 12.96
CA GLY A 448 -14.20 17.29 13.35
C GLY A 448 -13.03 16.55 14.00
N ILE A 449 -13.09 15.21 14.13
CA ILE A 449 -12.03 14.36 14.67
C ILE A 449 -11.26 13.72 13.50
N ALA A 450 -9.98 14.06 13.40
CA ALA A 450 -9.11 13.53 12.36
C ALA A 450 -8.66 12.10 12.67
N ILE A 451 -8.46 11.31 11.60
CA ILE A 451 -7.70 10.05 11.68
C ILE A 451 -6.27 10.32 12.17
N TYR A 452 -5.57 9.29 12.62
CA TYR A 452 -4.13 9.41 12.82
C TYR A 452 -3.41 9.67 11.50
N PRO A 453 -2.29 10.43 11.49
CA PRO A 453 -1.46 10.58 10.31
C PRO A 453 -1.09 9.19 9.76
N THR A 454 -1.47 8.90 8.54
CA THR A 454 -1.26 7.57 7.95
C THR A 454 -0.57 7.68 6.58
N PRO A 455 0.74 8.05 6.56
CA PRO A 455 1.54 8.06 5.34
C PRO A 455 1.95 6.63 4.97
N THR A 456 1.06 5.90 4.31
CA THR A 456 1.31 4.52 3.89
C THR A 456 2.35 4.48 2.79
N ILE A 457 3.37 3.65 2.96
CA ILE A 457 4.47 3.46 2.01
C ILE A 457 4.33 2.10 1.33
N GLY A 458 4.44 2.09 0.01
CA GLY A 458 4.56 0.88 -0.79
C GLY A 458 5.97 0.74 -1.33
N GLY A 459 6.70 -0.30 -0.91
CA GLY A 459 8.06 -0.55 -1.33
C GLY A 459 8.15 -1.57 -2.45
N VAL A 460 9.04 -1.34 -3.41
CA VAL A 460 9.33 -2.26 -4.51
C VAL A 460 10.80 -2.59 -4.55
N GLY A 461 11.12 -3.87 -4.68
CA GLY A 461 12.47 -4.39 -4.79
C GLY A 461 12.62 -5.37 -5.96
N LEU A 462 13.85 -5.64 -6.33
CA LEU A 462 14.19 -6.54 -7.43
C LEU A 462 15.03 -7.70 -6.95
N LEU A 463 14.58 -8.92 -7.25
CA LEU A 463 15.41 -10.13 -7.15
C LEU A 463 16.03 -10.42 -8.52
N LYS A 464 17.36 -10.30 -8.61
CA LYS A 464 18.09 -10.63 -9.83
C LYS A 464 18.06 -12.12 -10.16
N ASN A 465 17.87 -12.94 -9.14
CA ASN A 465 17.73 -14.40 -9.22
C ASN A 465 16.73 -14.86 -8.15
N ILE A 466 15.59 -15.40 -8.56
CA ILE A 466 14.54 -15.88 -7.64
C ILE A 466 14.99 -17.04 -6.76
N ASN A 467 16.01 -17.81 -7.15
CA ASN A 467 16.58 -18.88 -6.32
C ASN A 467 17.33 -18.36 -5.09
N ASN A 468 17.59 -17.05 -5.02
CA ASN A 468 18.16 -16.39 -3.85
C ASN A 468 17.09 -15.77 -2.94
N MET A 469 15.80 -16.01 -3.20
CA MET A 469 14.73 -15.58 -2.32
C MET A 469 14.91 -16.18 -0.93
N MET A 470 14.76 -15.35 0.10
CA MET A 470 14.81 -15.73 1.50
C MET A 470 13.39 -15.73 2.09
N THR A 471 13.18 -16.58 3.09
CA THR A 471 11.94 -16.59 3.89
C THR A 471 12.29 -16.58 5.38
N PHE A 472 11.34 -16.18 6.21
CA PHE A 472 11.57 -16.16 7.65
C PHE A 472 11.32 -17.50 8.36
N ASN A 473 10.79 -18.51 7.67
CA ASN A 473 10.60 -19.85 8.24
C ASN A 473 11.94 -20.47 8.66
N PHE A 474 12.09 -20.92 9.89
CA PHE A 474 13.24 -21.74 10.29
C PHE A 474 13.35 -22.99 9.41
N LYS A 475 14.57 -23.42 9.12
CA LYS A 475 14.81 -24.53 8.18
C LYS A 475 15.17 -25.83 8.85
N ASN A 476 15.96 -25.77 9.91
CA ASN A 476 16.42 -26.97 10.59
C ASN A 476 16.51 -26.76 12.11
N THR A 477 16.49 -27.85 12.88
CA THR A 477 16.83 -27.82 14.29
C THR A 477 18.33 -27.65 14.50
N ASP A 478 18.70 -27.18 15.69
CA ASP A 478 20.11 -26.95 16.11
C ASP A 478 20.87 -25.87 15.33
N ASN A 479 20.20 -25.10 14.48
CA ASN A 479 20.78 -23.90 13.89
C ASN A 479 20.85 -22.76 14.91
N ILE A 480 21.78 -21.84 14.72
CA ILE A 480 22.01 -20.70 15.60
C ILE A 480 21.02 -19.60 15.27
N ILE A 481 20.47 -18.99 16.31
CA ILE A 481 19.58 -17.80 16.20
C ILE A 481 20.36 -16.58 16.69
N ALA A 482 20.40 -15.55 15.86
CA ALA A 482 21.07 -14.30 16.16
C ALA A 482 20.23 -13.07 15.80
N VAL A 483 20.41 -12.02 16.59
CA VAL A 483 19.86 -10.68 16.33
C VAL A 483 20.95 -9.80 15.74
N ILE A 484 20.67 -9.18 14.62
CA ILE A 484 21.49 -8.12 14.00
C ILE A 484 20.93 -6.77 14.43
N GLY A 485 21.82 -5.86 14.83
CA GLY A 485 21.44 -4.52 15.26
C GLY A 485 21.39 -4.37 16.78
N GLU A 486 21.28 -3.13 17.23
CA GLU A 486 21.30 -2.79 18.65
C GLU A 486 19.89 -2.77 19.24
N THR A 487 19.73 -3.31 20.44
CA THR A 487 18.51 -3.28 21.21
C THR A 487 18.70 -2.31 22.37
N SER A 488 18.02 -1.15 22.32
CA SER A 488 18.07 -0.13 23.37
C SER A 488 17.02 -0.34 24.46
N GLY A 489 16.00 -1.13 24.18
CA GLY A 489 14.91 -1.41 25.10
C GLY A 489 13.81 -0.34 25.10
N HIS A 490 13.59 0.35 23.99
CA HIS A 490 12.56 1.35 23.86
C HIS A 490 11.16 0.69 23.80
N LEU A 491 10.29 1.02 24.75
CA LEU A 491 8.97 0.39 24.89
C LEU A 491 7.79 1.32 24.56
N SER A 492 7.94 2.65 24.63
CA SER A 492 6.84 3.56 24.30
C SER A 492 6.34 3.30 22.88
N GLN A 493 5.02 3.33 22.69
CA GLN A 493 4.35 3.02 21.42
C GLN A 493 4.52 1.57 20.94
N SER A 494 5.17 0.66 21.68
CA SER A 494 5.24 -0.76 21.33
C SER A 494 3.88 -1.45 21.51
N ALA A 495 3.69 -2.60 20.86
CA ALA A 495 2.52 -3.46 21.02
C ALA A 495 2.25 -3.79 22.51
N LEU A 496 3.32 -4.00 23.29
CA LEU A 496 3.18 -4.26 24.72
C LEU A 496 2.60 -3.07 25.49
N ILE A 497 3.15 -1.88 25.31
CA ILE A 497 2.73 -0.70 26.06
C ILE A 497 1.41 -0.13 25.53
N TYR A 498 1.30 0.00 24.20
CA TYR A 498 0.13 0.63 23.57
C TYR A 498 -1.12 -0.25 23.64
N ASP A 499 -1.02 -1.53 23.24
CA ASP A 499 -2.19 -2.39 23.06
C ASP A 499 -2.45 -3.31 24.27
N VAL A 500 -1.42 -3.76 25.00
CA VAL A 500 -1.60 -4.68 26.12
C VAL A 500 -1.77 -3.93 27.45
N ILE A 501 -0.95 -2.90 27.70
CA ILE A 501 -1.04 -2.08 28.91
C ILE A 501 -2.05 -0.94 28.72
N GLY A 502 -2.17 -0.39 27.50
CA GLY A 502 -3.10 0.69 27.17
C GLY A 502 -2.53 2.09 27.40
N ASP A 503 -1.20 2.25 27.61
CA ASP A 503 -0.57 3.56 27.68
C ASP A 503 -0.16 4.03 26.28
N LYS A 504 -0.83 5.07 25.81
CA LYS A 504 -0.64 5.67 24.48
C LYS A 504 0.37 6.83 24.46
N LYS A 505 1.11 7.05 25.54
CA LYS A 505 2.04 8.17 25.72
C LYS A 505 3.46 7.81 25.27
N GLY A 506 4.28 8.85 25.10
CA GLY A 506 5.71 8.73 24.78
C GLY A 506 6.00 8.70 23.29
N PRO A 507 7.29 8.77 22.94
CA PRO A 507 7.74 8.83 21.56
C PRO A 507 7.71 7.46 20.86
N PRO A 508 7.70 7.43 19.52
CA PRO A 508 8.02 6.20 18.78
C PRO A 508 9.51 5.86 18.98
N PRO A 509 9.97 4.66 18.59
CA PRO A 509 11.39 4.33 18.62
C PRO A 509 12.21 5.28 17.75
N GLN A 510 13.42 5.60 18.20
CA GLN A 510 14.35 6.43 17.42
C GLN A 510 14.85 5.67 16.20
N ILE A 511 15.11 6.43 15.12
CA ILE A 511 15.59 5.90 13.86
C ILE A 511 16.99 6.42 13.57
N ASN A 512 17.93 5.50 13.38
CA ASN A 512 19.28 5.78 12.94
C ASN A 512 19.46 5.28 11.50
N LEU A 513 19.32 6.16 10.53
CA LEU A 513 19.39 5.84 9.11
C LEU A 513 20.73 5.23 8.66
N LYS A 514 21.83 5.56 9.36
CA LYS A 514 23.15 4.96 9.08
C LYS A 514 23.19 3.49 9.49
N GLU A 515 22.70 3.19 10.70
CA GLU A 515 22.60 1.79 11.18
C GLU A 515 21.57 1.00 10.38
N GLU A 516 20.45 1.63 10.00
CA GLU A 516 19.44 1.04 9.11
C GLU A 516 20.08 0.52 7.82
N LYS A 517 20.77 1.40 7.11
CA LYS A 517 21.46 1.06 5.87
C LYS A 517 22.57 0.04 6.05
N LYS A 518 23.39 0.21 7.07
CA LYS A 518 24.54 -0.63 7.37
C LYS A 518 24.13 -2.07 7.68
N ASN A 519 23.16 -2.23 8.58
CA ASN A 519 22.66 -3.55 9.00
C ASN A 519 21.94 -4.26 7.85
N GLY A 520 21.08 -3.56 7.10
CA GLY A 520 20.39 -4.16 5.96
C GLY A 520 21.34 -4.59 4.84
N LEU A 521 22.33 -3.77 4.48
CA LEU A 521 23.33 -4.17 3.49
C LEU A 521 24.15 -5.41 3.95
N PHE A 522 24.47 -5.50 5.24
CA PHE A 522 25.10 -6.69 5.80
C PHE A 522 24.21 -7.92 5.66
N VAL A 523 22.93 -7.83 6.03
CA VAL A 523 21.96 -8.95 5.87
C VAL A 523 21.81 -9.34 4.40
N SER A 524 21.71 -8.36 3.48
CA SER A 524 21.68 -8.62 2.05
C SER A 524 22.91 -9.40 1.56
N ASP A 525 24.10 -9.05 2.06
CA ASP A 525 25.34 -9.76 1.72
C ASP A 525 25.34 -11.21 2.26
N LEU A 526 24.82 -11.43 3.48
CA LEU A 526 24.68 -12.78 4.05
C LEU A 526 23.74 -13.66 3.23
N ILE A 527 22.60 -13.11 2.77
CA ILE A 527 21.65 -13.82 1.91
C ILE A 527 22.30 -14.19 0.57
N LYS A 528 22.91 -13.21 -0.12
CA LYS A 528 23.60 -13.43 -1.40
C LYS A 528 24.71 -14.47 -1.30
N SER A 529 25.42 -14.49 -0.19
CA SER A 529 26.49 -15.44 0.08
C SER A 529 26.02 -16.80 0.63
N LYS A 530 24.69 -16.99 0.79
CA LYS A 530 24.07 -18.21 1.34
C LYS A 530 24.62 -18.61 2.72
N LEU A 531 24.89 -17.61 3.56
CA LEU A 531 25.44 -17.80 4.90
C LEU A 531 24.34 -17.90 5.97
N VAL A 532 23.12 -17.51 5.65
CA VAL A 532 21.93 -17.60 6.50
C VAL A 532 20.86 -18.44 5.82
N THR A 533 19.97 -19.04 6.61
CA THR A 533 18.92 -19.94 6.14
C THR A 533 17.52 -19.38 6.32
N ALA A 534 17.33 -18.45 7.25
CA ALA A 534 16.12 -17.67 7.42
C ALA A 534 16.47 -16.26 7.90
N VAL A 535 15.66 -15.30 7.51
CA VAL A 535 15.76 -13.89 7.88
C VAL A 535 14.37 -13.34 8.10
N HIS A 536 14.19 -12.56 9.17
CA HIS A 536 12.98 -11.80 9.47
C HIS A 536 13.37 -10.43 9.99
N ASP A 537 12.68 -9.36 9.62
CA ASP A 537 12.86 -8.08 10.27
C ASP A 537 12.25 -8.11 11.68
N ILE A 538 12.75 -7.27 12.59
CA ILE A 538 12.19 -7.15 13.93
C ILE A 538 11.38 -5.87 13.97
N SER A 539 10.05 -6.01 14.11
CA SER A 539 9.09 -4.92 14.11
C SER A 539 8.11 -5.02 15.29
N HIS A 540 6.80 -5.12 15.04
CA HIS A 540 5.79 -5.17 16.09
C HIS A 540 6.02 -6.29 17.12
N GLY A 541 5.95 -5.92 18.40
CA GLY A 541 6.13 -6.84 19.52
C GLY A 541 7.57 -7.28 19.76
N GLY A 542 8.53 -6.78 18.98
CA GLY A 542 9.96 -6.98 19.17
C GLY A 542 10.46 -8.40 18.90
N ILE A 543 11.59 -8.73 19.46
CA ILE A 543 12.30 -10.01 19.23
C ILE A 543 11.44 -11.23 19.52
N ILE A 544 10.64 -11.19 20.58
CA ILE A 544 9.88 -12.37 21.02
C ILE A 544 8.73 -12.71 20.07
N VAL A 545 8.07 -11.70 19.50
CA VAL A 545 7.02 -11.91 18.51
C VAL A 545 7.62 -12.38 17.20
N THR A 546 8.71 -11.75 16.73
CA THR A 546 9.47 -12.19 15.55
C THR A 546 9.89 -13.66 15.65
N LEU A 547 10.42 -14.08 16.80
CA LEU A 547 10.74 -15.49 17.07
C LEU A 547 9.53 -16.41 17.00
N ALA A 548 8.41 -15.99 17.62
CA ALA A 548 7.18 -16.77 17.62
C ALA A 548 6.64 -16.96 16.20
N GLU A 549 6.70 -15.91 15.36
CA GLU A 549 6.30 -15.95 13.95
C GLU A 549 7.15 -16.91 13.14
N MET A 550 8.49 -16.87 13.31
CA MET A 550 9.41 -17.79 12.65
C MET A 550 9.16 -19.24 13.07
N CYS A 551 8.88 -19.48 14.35
CA CYS A 551 8.51 -20.81 14.86
C CYS A 551 7.18 -21.30 14.28
N MET A 552 6.15 -20.44 14.31
CA MET A 552 4.82 -20.78 13.79
C MET A 552 4.84 -21.07 12.29
N ALA A 553 5.62 -20.34 11.52
CA ALA A 553 5.72 -20.50 10.07
C ALA A 553 6.36 -21.82 9.65
N SER A 554 7.27 -22.36 10.48
CA SER A 554 8.06 -23.57 10.16
C SER A 554 7.62 -24.82 10.93
N ASN A 555 6.86 -24.71 12.03
CA ASN A 555 6.66 -25.74 13.06
C ASN A 555 7.95 -26.17 13.76
N ILE A 556 9.01 -25.36 13.69
CA ILE A 556 10.28 -25.57 14.38
C ILE A 556 10.32 -24.59 15.56
N GLY A 557 10.62 -25.11 16.76
CA GLY A 557 10.71 -24.30 17.95
C GLY A 557 12.07 -23.60 18.08
N ALA A 558 12.20 -22.82 19.13
CA ALA A 558 13.42 -22.10 19.47
C ALA A 558 13.69 -22.19 20.97
N LYS A 559 14.94 -22.32 21.35
CA LYS A 559 15.41 -22.19 22.73
C LYS A 559 16.34 -21.01 22.80
N ILE A 560 15.94 -19.98 23.55
CA ILE A 560 16.74 -18.76 23.71
C ILE A 560 17.06 -18.50 25.17
N LYS A 561 18.14 -17.76 25.39
CA LYS A 561 18.61 -17.34 26.70
C LYS A 561 18.68 -15.81 26.72
N VAL A 562 18.00 -15.19 27.69
CA VAL A 562 18.05 -13.77 27.96
C VAL A 562 18.42 -13.57 29.43
N SER A 563 19.46 -12.80 29.67
CA SER A 563 19.99 -12.53 31.02
C SER A 563 19.41 -11.23 31.58
N GLY A 564 19.51 -11.03 32.90
CA GLY A 564 19.08 -9.81 33.58
C GLY A 564 17.82 -9.96 34.42
N SER A 565 17.39 -8.87 35.03
CA SER A 565 16.14 -8.73 35.78
C SER A 565 14.92 -8.92 34.85
N ASN A 566 13.71 -9.05 35.44
CA ASN A 566 12.49 -9.16 34.65
C ASN A 566 12.30 -7.94 33.70
N ASN A 567 12.54 -6.74 34.22
CA ASN A 567 12.44 -5.51 33.41
C ASN A 567 13.43 -5.49 32.24
N GLU A 568 14.69 -5.89 32.48
CA GLU A 568 15.70 -5.96 31.42
C GLU A 568 15.34 -6.99 30.35
N LYS A 569 14.80 -8.15 30.75
CA LYS A 569 14.32 -9.18 29.82
C LYS A 569 13.14 -8.67 29.00
N ILE A 570 12.16 -8.01 29.61
CA ILE A 570 11.00 -7.44 28.91
C ILE A 570 11.44 -6.36 27.92
N LYS A 571 12.30 -5.44 28.35
CA LYS A 571 12.86 -4.41 27.45
C LYS A 571 13.58 -5.01 26.27
N TYR A 572 14.40 -6.04 26.48
CA TYR A 572 15.11 -6.71 25.40
C TYR A 572 14.17 -7.43 24.43
N LEU A 573 13.17 -8.15 24.95
CA LEU A 573 12.30 -9.01 24.16
C LEU A 573 11.19 -8.27 23.42
N PHE A 574 10.61 -7.23 24.03
CA PHE A 574 9.39 -6.56 23.52
C PHE A 574 9.63 -5.19 22.93
N SER A 575 10.86 -4.64 23.02
CA SER A 575 11.15 -3.35 22.39
C SER A 575 11.03 -3.42 20.88
N GLU A 576 10.53 -2.31 20.29
CA GLU A 576 10.38 -2.18 18.85
C GLU A 576 11.47 -1.26 18.25
N ASP A 577 12.69 -1.36 18.80
CA ASP A 577 13.85 -0.66 18.26
C ASP A 577 14.06 -1.01 16.78
N GLN A 578 14.46 -0.03 16.01
CA GLN A 578 14.57 -0.12 14.56
C GLN A 578 15.93 -0.70 14.09
N ALA A 579 16.12 -0.88 12.79
CA ALA A 579 17.34 -1.36 12.16
C ALA A 579 17.80 -2.76 12.61
N ARG A 580 16.85 -3.64 12.92
CA ARG A 580 17.16 -4.97 13.46
C ARG A 580 16.58 -6.08 12.60
N TYR A 581 17.30 -7.21 12.58
CA TYR A 581 16.89 -8.45 11.92
C TYR A 581 17.15 -9.64 12.82
N LEU A 582 16.28 -10.65 12.73
CA LEU A 582 16.51 -11.96 13.32
C LEU A 582 16.92 -12.92 12.21
N ILE A 583 18.01 -13.64 12.41
CA ILE A 583 18.58 -14.54 11.41
C ILE A 583 18.80 -15.94 11.97
N GLU A 584 18.62 -16.94 11.10
CA GLU A 584 19.00 -18.33 11.34
C GLU A 584 20.29 -18.64 10.61
N ILE A 585 21.28 -19.18 11.32
CA ILE A 585 22.61 -19.50 10.80
C ILE A 585 22.89 -20.98 10.99
N ASN A 586 23.26 -21.69 9.91
CA ASN A 586 23.76 -23.06 10.05
C ASN A 586 25.08 -23.04 10.83
N LYS A 587 25.28 -24.00 11.76
CA LYS A 587 26.49 -24.09 12.61
C LYS A 587 27.80 -23.99 11.82
N LYS A 588 27.86 -24.57 10.62
CA LYS A 588 29.07 -24.54 9.76
C LYS A 588 29.43 -23.15 9.27
N ASN A 589 28.45 -22.24 9.15
CA ASN A 589 28.66 -20.89 8.68
C ASN A 589 28.89 -19.87 9.80
N PHE A 590 28.66 -20.26 11.04
CA PHE A 590 28.61 -19.35 12.19
C PHE A 590 29.89 -18.54 12.38
N GLU A 591 31.05 -19.16 12.42
CA GLU A 591 32.33 -18.48 12.62
C GLU A 591 32.63 -17.51 11.45
N LYS A 592 32.24 -17.87 10.24
CA LYS A 592 32.37 -17.00 9.09
C LYS A 592 31.48 -15.73 9.20
N VAL A 593 30.22 -15.89 9.58
CA VAL A 593 29.29 -14.78 9.81
C VAL A 593 29.80 -13.86 10.90
N LYS A 594 30.23 -14.42 12.04
CA LYS A 594 30.78 -13.67 13.17
C LYS A 594 32.03 -12.84 12.77
N LYS A 595 32.94 -13.43 11.98
CA LYS A 595 34.13 -12.74 11.47
C LYS A 595 33.76 -11.57 10.55
N ILE A 596 32.80 -11.78 9.63
CA ILE A 596 32.33 -10.73 8.72
C ILE A 596 31.65 -9.60 9.51
N ALA A 597 30.79 -9.94 10.49
CA ALA A 597 30.13 -8.97 11.35
C ALA A 597 31.15 -8.09 12.09
N LYS A 598 32.18 -8.73 12.70
CA LYS A 598 33.26 -8.03 13.40
C LYS A 598 34.01 -7.07 12.47
N ASN A 599 34.38 -7.51 11.27
CA ASN A 599 35.11 -6.70 10.30
C ASN A 599 34.31 -5.49 9.80
N LYS A 600 32.98 -5.61 9.75
CA LYS A 600 32.07 -4.55 9.33
C LYS A 600 31.54 -3.73 10.53
N SER A 601 32.01 -4.02 11.75
CA SER A 601 31.50 -3.40 13.00
C SER A 601 29.96 -3.50 13.13
N ILE A 602 29.42 -4.66 12.79
CA ILE A 602 27.99 -4.97 12.95
C ILE A 602 27.76 -5.59 14.32
N LYS A 603 26.77 -5.06 15.04
CA LYS A 603 26.29 -5.68 16.28
C LYS A 603 25.55 -6.97 15.93
N ILE A 604 25.98 -8.09 16.51
CA ILE A 604 25.34 -9.39 16.39
C ILE A 604 25.27 -10.03 17.77
N ASP A 605 24.06 -10.37 18.22
CA ASP A 605 23.79 -11.03 19.49
C ASP A 605 23.31 -12.47 19.24
N ILE A 606 24.05 -13.44 19.75
CA ILE A 606 23.64 -14.83 19.69
C ILE A 606 22.69 -15.08 20.85
N ILE A 607 21.44 -15.35 20.54
CA ILE A 607 20.40 -15.48 21.56
C ILE A 607 19.97 -16.92 21.83
N GLY A 608 20.31 -17.87 20.94
CA GLY A 608 19.93 -19.24 21.13
C GLY A 608 20.05 -20.11 19.90
N LYS A 609 19.22 -21.13 19.83
CA LYS A 609 19.18 -22.10 18.74
C LYS A 609 17.77 -22.59 18.46
N THR A 610 17.54 -23.06 17.25
CA THR A 610 16.32 -23.77 16.86
C THR A 610 16.27 -25.16 17.52
N GLN A 611 15.06 -25.64 17.83
CA GLN A 611 14.81 -26.98 18.37
C GLN A 611 13.48 -27.54 17.86
N SER A 612 13.11 -28.77 18.23
CA SER A 612 11.82 -29.33 17.81
C SER A 612 10.65 -28.68 18.55
N GLU A 613 9.62 -28.30 17.86
CA GLU A 613 8.25 -27.97 18.24
C GLU A 613 7.97 -27.17 19.53
N ILE A 614 8.98 -26.79 20.30
CA ILE A 614 8.86 -26.06 21.57
C ILE A 614 9.53 -24.68 21.44
N PHE A 615 8.82 -23.63 21.77
CA PHE A 615 9.37 -22.30 22.00
C PHE A 615 9.67 -22.15 23.49
N GLU A 616 10.94 -21.92 23.83
CA GLU A 616 11.44 -21.86 25.19
C GLU A 616 12.29 -20.61 25.42
N ILE A 617 11.98 -19.88 26.47
CA ILE A 617 12.89 -18.91 27.07
C ILE A 617 13.47 -19.57 28.32
N GLU A 618 14.78 -19.80 28.31
CA GLU A 618 15.48 -20.55 29.37
C GLU A 618 15.23 -19.93 30.75
N ASN A 619 14.90 -20.75 31.72
CA ASN A 619 14.52 -20.34 33.08
C ASN A 619 13.32 -19.36 33.19
N ASN A 620 12.46 -19.34 32.19
CA ASN A 620 11.24 -18.54 32.22
C ASN A 620 10.01 -19.37 31.85
N PHE A 621 9.82 -19.72 30.58
CA PHE A 621 8.67 -20.51 30.14
C PHE A 621 8.97 -21.41 28.93
N LYS A 622 8.07 -22.38 28.74
CA LYS A 622 7.99 -23.23 27.55
C LYS A 622 6.56 -23.25 27.04
N ILE A 623 6.41 -23.28 25.71
CA ILE A 623 5.13 -23.39 25.05
C ILE A 623 5.32 -24.16 23.73
N SER A 624 4.33 -24.99 23.34
CA SER A 624 4.42 -25.65 22.04
C SER A 624 4.12 -24.67 20.89
N VAL A 625 4.78 -24.87 19.77
CA VAL A 625 4.51 -24.07 18.54
C VAL A 625 3.06 -24.23 18.10
N LYS A 626 2.46 -25.40 18.32
CA LYS A 626 1.04 -25.66 18.06
C LYS A 626 0.12 -24.75 18.90
N GLU A 627 0.42 -24.59 20.19
CA GLU A 627 -0.33 -23.70 21.07
C GLU A 627 -0.20 -22.24 20.65
N LEU A 628 1.02 -21.78 20.31
CA LEU A 628 1.24 -20.43 19.76
C LEU A 628 0.38 -20.18 18.52
N LYS A 629 0.36 -21.12 17.56
CA LYS A 629 -0.50 -21.03 16.37
C LYS A 629 -1.97 -20.92 16.72
N THR A 630 -2.44 -21.78 17.62
CA THR A 630 -3.86 -21.76 18.05
C THR A 630 -4.24 -20.40 18.63
N LYS A 631 -3.37 -19.80 19.45
CA LYS A 631 -3.62 -18.46 20.02
C LYS A 631 -3.60 -17.37 18.95
N ASN A 632 -2.62 -17.39 18.05
CA ASN A 632 -2.48 -16.40 16.98
C ASN A 632 -3.62 -16.46 15.95
N GLU A 633 -4.14 -17.64 15.64
CA GLU A 633 -5.22 -17.85 14.67
C GLU A 633 -6.63 -17.68 15.26
N SER A 634 -6.78 -17.56 16.58
CA SER A 634 -8.07 -17.62 17.26
C SER A 634 -8.95 -16.40 17.03
N TRP A 635 -8.39 -15.20 16.97
CA TRP A 635 -9.17 -13.97 16.95
C TRP A 635 -10.07 -13.84 15.72
N PHE A 636 -9.53 -13.88 14.50
CA PHE A 636 -10.30 -13.78 13.26
C PHE A 636 -11.29 -14.93 13.09
N LYS A 637 -10.88 -16.14 13.49
CA LYS A 637 -11.77 -17.31 13.45
C LYS A 637 -13.02 -17.12 14.33
N ASN A 638 -12.87 -16.49 15.48
CA ASN A 638 -13.98 -16.19 16.38
C ASN A 638 -14.76 -14.96 15.93
N TYR A 639 -14.09 -13.90 15.48
CA TYR A 639 -14.70 -12.66 15.02
C TYR A 639 -15.65 -12.88 13.82
N ASN A 640 -15.31 -13.78 12.91
CA ASN A 640 -16.12 -14.06 11.71
C ASN A 640 -17.23 -15.10 11.92
N LYS A 641 -17.21 -15.87 13.02
CA LYS A 641 -18.25 -16.87 13.32
C LYS A 641 -19.58 -16.26 13.79
N ASN A 642 -19.56 -15.06 14.33
CA ASN A 642 -20.73 -14.33 14.84
C ASN A 642 -21.16 -13.27 13.81
#